data_b119f242821f2f59cfee2d4092f5cbc0
#
_entry.id   b119f242821f2f59cfee2d4092f5cbc0
#
_cell.length_a   1.000
_cell.length_b   1.000
_cell.length_c   1.000
_cell.angle_alpha   90.00
_cell.angle_beta   90.00
_cell.angle_gamma   90.00
#
_symmetry.space_group_name_H-M   'P 1'
#
loop_
_entity.id
_entity.type
_entity.pdbx_description
1 polymer ?
#
loop_
_entity_poly.entity_id
_entity_poly.type
_entity_poly.pdbx_seq_one_letter_code
_entity_poly.pdbx_strand_id
1 'polypeptide(L)'
;SKKMSEKLFEESATLITMEEFKDRIFYTDKIILKEAKRILAFFKCIPQNIKDELGIVTYYDVIDIANNFFTYYRELLVNEVEELSKYSHWQKKYLGYFSEIKKFFDKLCEEYNYLPSDWLERRENYRDIWLENFSKIIFVDMVEFPKIYIELIKELSSKKDIEIAIQMKKGDFNEEEFKINRVTIPEKIKNIEIYQFKDELEEALSLIYLKKIEKYEIYSPAPERNIFSKIFPSYFVPSQNFTMNDTKLYKFLNIQLDIISSEEEKLGRVYQISKFLSAFEERIFKDYYNISEVEFNLLNSCAMEGYKYISRKILQEEWFEKNMPLDFLEKLNEIIFDIESITYISNTNELYIYFKEHIKMERFIEENLDNTDIFDKFFEIFGIIKSNEVMKIHSNFNEYFGDKMGISLYRLLIQYMKDLTIKSNIKYGQDIVLIKGMDFVRYSEEHKDINYFLDITDEYLPKNLNDNLILTEKQRKEIGITTKEEKREIERYRFFQAIFSGKDCVIFTKKDEEKGVEISPFLEEIILKYSLPLLKTPVQNRNSINMLKKSLVGVELGYSQSSDERYIKDSEDFKEGKLQIGTYDYDNLIKCPLSFYFSNIEGLTHTLKYEDKDISSRVLGIIVHKVLEEYVNSIWKKVLQDGIGEVEYSEVEERMKKAFKKERAKIPLHMDNYCEEIMIPIISRNIVRFFRDLKANYEGIAIKRFQSEKSSYENTPFYSGDIDVYLRGRADLVIESEIGNEIIDYKTGNKQDGQLDYYTIILYGESGQAKKLVFNAWKGKIEREDKVVLTREKLEENIKSFVDSQEYMRAEKKTPCTTCEYYNICGRGRE
;
A
#
# COMPACT_ATOMS: atom_id res chain seq x y z
N SER A 1 21.08 18.64 -25.58
CA SER A 1 20.42 19.55 -26.55
C SER A 1 21.32 20.70 -26.98
N LYS A 2 21.96 21.46 -26.03
CA LYS A 2 22.79 22.61 -26.37
C LYS A 2 24.00 22.28 -27.30
N LYS A 3 24.69 21.14 -27.10
CA LYS A 3 25.79 20.70 -27.97
C LYS A 3 25.32 20.17 -29.34
N MET A 4 24.08 19.69 -29.46
CA MET A 4 23.49 19.26 -30.71
C MET A 4 22.99 20.47 -31.52
N SER A 5 22.49 21.51 -30.83
CA SER A 5 22.11 22.77 -31.47
C SER A 5 23.32 23.49 -32.07
N GLU A 6 24.50 23.47 -31.42
CA GLU A 6 25.71 24.12 -31.95
C GLU A 6 26.27 23.47 -33.24
N LYS A 7 25.93 22.21 -33.54
CA LYS A 7 26.39 21.51 -34.76
C LYS A 7 25.32 21.42 -35.87
N LEU A 8 24.04 21.52 -35.55
CA LEU A 8 22.92 21.30 -36.47
C LEU A 8 22.20 22.58 -36.85
N PHE A 9 22.31 23.62 -36.03
CA PHE A 9 21.58 24.88 -36.25
C PHE A 9 22.53 26.06 -36.24
N GLU A 10 22.29 27.01 -37.12
CA GLU A 10 22.94 28.32 -37.11
C GLU A 10 22.61 29.07 -35.81
N GLU A 11 23.42 30.07 -35.42
CA GLU A 11 23.27 30.86 -34.19
C GLU A 11 21.88 31.55 -34.05
N SER A 12 21.12 31.64 -35.12
CA SER A 12 19.77 32.24 -35.20
C SER A 12 18.64 31.21 -34.96
N ALA A 13 18.92 29.92 -34.73
CA ALA A 13 17.88 28.90 -34.58
C ALA A 13 17.25 28.92 -33.16
N THR A 14 15.91 28.85 -33.13
CA THR A 14 15.14 28.70 -31.89
C THR A 14 14.71 27.26 -31.72
N LEU A 15 15.19 26.60 -30.68
CA LEU A 15 14.80 25.24 -30.32
C LEU A 15 13.73 25.27 -29.25
N ILE A 16 12.57 24.66 -29.51
CA ILE A 16 11.44 24.56 -28.60
C ILE A 16 10.86 23.17 -28.59
N THR A 17 10.12 22.86 -27.54
CA THR A 17 9.32 21.62 -27.46
C THR A 17 8.04 21.78 -28.28
N MET A 18 7.36 20.64 -28.55
CA MET A 18 6.05 20.68 -29.22
C MET A 18 5.00 21.41 -28.36
N GLU A 19 5.12 21.32 -27.04
CA GLU A 19 4.22 21.99 -26.11
C GLU A 19 4.41 23.51 -26.15
N GLU A 20 5.65 23.97 -26.10
CA GLU A 20 5.96 25.40 -26.30
C GLU A 20 5.54 25.91 -27.71
N PHE A 21 5.65 25.07 -28.72
CA PHE A 21 5.16 25.40 -30.06
C PHE A 21 3.65 25.62 -30.05
N LYS A 22 2.88 24.71 -29.45
CA LYS A 22 1.43 24.87 -29.31
C LYS A 22 1.03 26.15 -28.60
N ASP A 23 1.68 26.44 -27.46
CA ASP A 23 1.41 27.64 -26.67
C ASP A 23 1.66 28.94 -27.44
N ARG A 24 2.53 28.90 -28.46
CA ARG A 24 2.86 30.05 -29.29
C ARG A 24 1.98 30.25 -30.50
N ILE A 25 1.35 29.19 -31.01
CA ILE A 25 0.50 29.24 -32.20
C ILE A 25 -1.00 29.19 -31.90
N PHE A 26 -1.40 28.70 -30.72
CA PHE A 26 -2.80 28.73 -30.29
C PHE A 26 -2.98 29.74 -29.16
N TYR A 27 -3.71 30.80 -29.47
CA TYR A 27 -3.96 31.90 -28.57
C TYR A 27 -5.44 32.24 -28.48
N THR A 28 -5.91 32.59 -27.29
CA THR A 28 -7.26 33.06 -27.02
C THR A 28 -7.25 34.19 -26.00
N ASP A 29 -8.21 35.07 -26.08
CA ASP A 29 -8.47 36.11 -25.07
C ASP A 29 -9.41 35.61 -23.93
N LYS A 30 -9.87 34.39 -24.03
CA LYS A 30 -10.67 33.75 -22.98
C LYS A 30 -9.80 33.32 -21.80
N ILE A 31 -10.43 33.22 -20.65
CA ILE A 31 -9.77 32.71 -19.42
C ILE A 31 -9.65 31.18 -19.54
N ILE A 32 -8.41 30.67 -19.52
CA ILE A 32 -8.15 29.25 -19.67
C ILE A 32 -8.37 28.52 -18.34
N LEU A 33 -9.27 27.54 -18.36
CA LEU A 33 -9.49 26.61 -17.27
C LEU A 33 -8.48 25.46 -17.35
N LYS A 34 -7.55 25.40 -16.40
CA LYS A 34 -6.56 24.30 -16.25
C LYS A 34 -6.88 23.47 -15.02
N GLU A 35 -6.47 22.20 -15.02
CA GLU A 35 -6.50 21.29 -13.88
C GLU A 35 -7.83 21.30 -13.09
N ALA A 36 -7.80 21.54 -11.79
CA ALA A 36 -9.00 21.53 -10.94
C ALA A 36 -10.05 22.56 -11.39
N LYS A 37 -9.66 23.73 -11.95
CA LYS A 37 -10.63 24.74 -12.41
C LYS A 37 -11.60 24.19 -13.44
N ARG A 38 -11.10 23.42 -14.41
CA ARG A 38 -11.96 22.80 -15.45
C ARG A 38 -12.88 21.73 -14.86
N ILE A 39 -12.38 20.97 -13.86
CA ILE A 39 -13.17 19.91 -13.20
C ILE A 39 -14.24 20.52 -12.29
N LEU A 40 -13.93 21.61 -11.58
CA LEU A 40 -14.91 22.37 -10.79
C LEU A 40 -16.02 22.95 -11.68
N ALA A 41 -15.66 23.54 -12.80
CA ALA A 41 -16.62 24.02 -13.79
C ALA A 41 -17.47 22.89 -14.34
N PHE A 42 -16.87 21.74 -14.64
CA PHE A 42 -17.56 20.53 -15.06
C PHE A 42 -18.56 20.04 -14.00
N PHE A 43 -18.14 19.90 -12.74
CA PHE A 43 -18.99 19.48 -11.64
C PHE A 43 -20.24 20.36 -11.49
N LYS A 44 -20.07 21.70 -11.65
CA LYS A 44 -21.16 22.66 -11.59
C LYS A 44 -22.20 22.45 -12.70
N CYS A 45 -21.76 21.94 -13.85
CA CYS A 45 -22.60 21.72 -15.03
C CYS A 45 -23.31 20.38 -15.04
N ILE A 46 -23.04 19.47 -14.09
CA ILE A 46 -23.71 18.18 -14.04
C ILE A 46 -25.13 18.35 -13.51
N PRO A 47 -26.17 17.98 -14.29
CA PRO A 47 -27.55 17.96 -13.82
C PRO A 47 -27.75 17.04 -12.62
N GLN A 48 -28.69 17.41 -11.71
CA GLN A 48 -28.91 16.65 -10.47
C GLN A 48 -29.33 15.20 -10.74
N ASN A 49 -30.16 14.95 -11.73
CA ASN A 49 -30.55 13.58 -12.13
C ASN A 49 -29.35 12.71 -12.52
N ILE A 50 -28.35 13.29 -13.19
CA ILE A 50 -27.11 12.57 -13.55
C ILE A 50 -26.23 12.35 -12.32
N LYS A 51 -26.14 13.34 -11.41
CA LYS A 51 -25.43 13.18 -10.14
C LYS A 51 -26.00 12.03 -9.31
N ASP A 52 -27.32 12.00 -9.17
CA ASP A 52 -28.03 10.97 -8.41
C ASP A 52 -27.85 9.58 -9.03
N GLU A 53 -27.94 9.48 -10.36
CA GLU A 53 -27.79 8.20 -11.06
C GLU A 53 -26.37 7.65 -10.99
N LEU A 54 -25.34 8.50 -11.02
CA LEU A 54 -23.93 8.12 -10.96
C LEU A 54 -23.37 8.11 -9.52
N GLY A 55 -24.17 8.48 -8.52
CA GLY A 55 -23.74 8.56 -7.12
C GLY A 55 -22.70 9.66 -6.85
N ILE A 56 -22.77 10.76 -7.61
CA ILE A 56 -21.83 11.89 -7.51
C ILE A 56 -22.26 12.80 -6.35
N VAL A 57 -21.42 12.92 -5.34
CA VAL A 57 -21.64 13.79 -4.18
C VAL A 57 -20.64 14.94 -4.14
N THR A 58 -19.37 14.65 -4.41
CA THR A 58 -18.28 15.62 -4.26
C THR A 58 -17.47 15.80 -5.54
N TYR A 59 -16.61 16.81 -5.55
CA TYR A 59 -15.61 17.05 -6.59
C TYR A 59 -14.77 15.80 -6.93
N TYR A 60 -14.42 14.99 -5.92
CA TYR A 60 -13.55 13.84 -6.12
C TYR A 60 -14.22 12.70 -6.89
N ASP A 61 -15.55 12.60 -6.82
CA ASP A 61 -16.31 11.57 -7.52
C ASP A 61 -16.35 11.79 -9.04
N VAL A 62 -16.00 12.98 -9.50
CA VAL A 62 -16.11 13.35 -10.92
C VAL A 62 -14.77 13.48 -11.64
N ILE A 63 -13.64 13.36 -10.97
CA ILE A 63 -12.31 13.61 -11.56
C ILE A 63 -12.10 12.76 -12.81
N ASP A 64 -12.32 11.46 -12.71
CA ASP A 64 -12.13 10.54 -13.82
C ASP A 64 -13.18 10.76 -14.93
N ILE A 65 -14.43 11.02 -14.54
CA ILE A 65 -15.51 11.31 -15.51
C ILE A 65 -15.19 12.59 -16.28
N ALA A 66 -14.73 13.64 -15.57
CA ALA A 66 -14.35 14.91 -16.18
C ALA A 66 -13.14 14.75 -17.11
N ASN A 67 -12.10 14.04 -16.67
CA ASN A 67 -10.94 13.76 -17.51
C ASN A 67 -11.34 13.01 -18.80
N ASN A 68 -12.18 12.00 -18.69
CA ASN A 68 -12.71 11.28 -19.84
C ASN A 68 -13.54 12.19 -20.75
N PHE A 69 -14.37 13.07 -20.19
CA PHE A 69 -15.15 14.05 -20.94
C PHE A 69 -14.24 15.00 -21.74
N PHE A 70 -13.27 15.63 -21.10
CA PHE A 70 -12.36 16.58 -21.77
C PHE A 70 -11.50 15.89 -22.82
N THR A 71 -10.97 14.70 -22.52
CA THR A 71 -10.14 13.94 -23.46
C THR A 71 -10.95 13.47 -24.67
N TYR A 72 -12.18 12.99 -24.46
CA TYR A 72 -13.06 12.58 -25.56
C TYR A 72 -13.34 13.73 -26.52
N TYR A 73 -13.77 14.88 -26.01
CA TYR A 73 -14.06 16.02 -26.88
C TYR A 73 -12.78 16.63 -27.47
N ARG A 74 -11.65 16.57 -26.79
CA ARG A 74 -10.36 16.97 -27.36
C ARG A 74 -9.97 16.08 -28.53
N GLU A 75 -10.08 14.77 -28.39
CA GLU A 75 -9.77 13.83 -29.49
C GLU A 75 -10.62 14.11 -30.76
N LEU A 76 -11.89 14.33 -30.57
CA LEU A 76 -12.76 14.70 -31.69
C LEU A 76 -12.36 16.04 -32.34
N LEU A 77 -12.06 17.02 -31.49
CA LEU A 77 -11.72 18.37 -31.90
C LEU A 77 -10.41 18.45 -32.70
N VAL A 78 -9.32 17.87 -32.18
CA VAL A 78 -8.00 17.92 -32.82
C VAL A 78 -7.94 17.06 -34.09
N ASN A 79 -8.85 16.10 -34.25
CA ASN A 79 -9.00 15.29 -35.46
C ASN A 79 -10.14 15.77 -36.38
N GLU A 80 -10.76 16.90 -36.03
CA GLU A 80 -11.84 17.54 -36.82
C GLU A 80 -12.99 16.56 -37.15
N VAL A 81 -13.44 15.81 -36.14
CA VAL A 81 -14.53 14.84 -36.21
C VAL A 81 -15.78 15.45 -35.58
N GLU A 82 -16.87 15.54 -36.32
CA GLU A 82 -18.13 16.09 -35.83
C GLU A 82 -18.94 15.08 -35.00
N GLU A 83 -19.13 13.88 -35.51
CA GLU A 83 -19.90 12.84 -34.84
C GLU A 83 -19.58 11.43 -35.35
N LEU A 84 -19.70 10.42 -34.49
CA LEU A 84 -19.56 9.01 -34.86
C LEU A 84 -20.87 8.41 -35.31
N SER A 85 -20.84 7.63 -36.36
CA SER A 85 -22.04 7.05 -36.97
C SER A 85 -22.66 5.87 -36.21
N LYS A 86 -21.89 5.20 -35.31
CA LYS A 86 -22.33 3.98 -34.60
C LYS A 86 -21.78 3.88 -33.21
N TYR A 87 -22.68 3.78 -32.22
CA TYR A 87 -22.35 3.54 -30.80
C TYR A 87 -23.00 2.25 -30.31
N SER A 88 -22.33 1.54 -29.41
CA SER A 88 -22.92 0.47 -28.61
C SER A 88 -23.95 1.02 -27.61
N HIS A 89 -24.77 0.14 -27.01
CA HIS A 89 -25.83 0.58 -26.10
C HIS A 89 -25.27 1.35 -24.87
N TRP A 90 -24.21 0.84 -24.26
CA TRP A 90 -23.58 1.51 -23.11
C TRP A 90 -22.93 2.86 -23.49
N GLN A 91 -22.29 2.93 -24.68
CA GLN A 91 -21.73 4.18 -25.17
C GLN A 91 -22.82 5.24 -25.40
N LYS A 92 -23.97 4.87 -25.98
CA LYS A 92 -25.10 5.78 -26.16
C LYS A 92 -25.57 6.37 -24.83
N LYS A 93 -25.69 5.54 -23.79
CA LYS A 93 -26.07 6.02 -22.46
C LYS A 93 -25.03 6.99 -21.88
N TYR A 94 -23.76 6.57 -21.88
CA TYR A 94 -22.66 7.34 -21.28
C TYR A 94 -22.39 8.65 -22.04
N LEU A 95 -22.37 8.60 -23.37
CA LEU A 95 -22.22 9.79 -24.23
C LEU A 95 -23.46 10.69 -24.20
N GLY A 96 -24.63 10.14 -23.89
CA GLY A 96 -25.82 10.91 -23.61
C GLY A 96 -25.63 11.86 -22.44
N TYR A 97 -25.04 11.37 -21.35
CA TYR A 97 -24.66 12.24 -20.22
C TYR A 97 -23.65 13.31 -20.65
N PHE A 98 -22.62 12.93 -21.40
CA PHE A 98 -21.63 13.89 -21.88
C PHE A 98 -22.23 14.99 -22.74
N SER A 99 -23.13 14.61 -23.65
CA SER A 99 -23.83 15.56 -24.52
C SER A 99 -24.71 16.54 -23.71
N GLU A 100 -25.40 16.03 -22.69
CA GLU A 100 -26.22 16.87 -21.82
C GLU A 100 -25.36 17.81 -20.99
N ILE A 101 -24.32 17.29 -20.32
CA ILE A 101 -23.37 18.10 -19.55
C ILE A 101 -22.70 19.16 -20.43
N LYS A 102 -22.31 18.79 -21.66
CA LYS A 102 -21.64 19.71 -22.58
C LYS A 102 -22.48 20.93 -22.89
N LYS A 103 -23.80 20.80 -23.05
CA LYS A 103 -24.71 21.95 -23.30
C LYS A 103 -24.66 22.96 -22.16
N PHE A 104 -24.66 22.48 -20.92
CA PHE A 104 -24.54 23.36 -19.74
C PHE A 104 -23.13 23.92 -19.59
N PHE A 105 -22.13 23.13 -19.90
CA PHE A 105 -20.73 23.53 -19.81
C PHE A 105 -20.36 24.58 -20.87
N ASP A 106 -20.82 24.42 -22.12
CA ASP A 106 -20.61 25.41 -23.16
C ASP A 106 -21.29 26.74 -22.80
N LYS A 107 -22.54 26.70 -22.30
CA LYS A 107 -23.24 27.89 -21.84
C LYS A 107 -22.49 28.59 -20.69
N LEU A 108 -21.97 27.86 -19.72
CA LEU A 108 -21.15 28.39 -18.62
C LEU A 108 -19.87 29.03 -19.15
N CYS A 109 -19.21 28.38 -20.11
CA CYS A 109 -18.01 28.90 -20.72
C CYS A 109 -18.27 30.21 -21.50
N GLU A 110 -19.40 30.34 -22.16
CA GLU A 110 -19.82 31.57 -22.86
C GLU A 110 -20.12 32.68 -21.83
N GLU A 111 -20.87 32.39 -20.77
CA GLU A 111 -21.28 33.36 -19.76
C GLU A 111 -20.08 33.98 -19.00
N TYR A 112 -19.07 33.16 -18.68
CA TYR A 112 -17.92 33.60 -17.91
C TYR A 112 -16.66 33.84 -18.72
N ASN A 113 -16.73 33.78 -20.06
CA ASN A 113 -15.61 33.89 -20.98
C ASN A 113 -14.48 32.88 -20.68
N TYR A 114 -14.87 31.61 -20.43
CA TYR A 114 -13.94 30.52 -20.15
C TYR A 114 -13.65 29.67 -21.39
N LEU A 115 -12.47 29.01 -21.39
CA LEU A 115 -12.09 27.96 -22.33
C LEU A 115 -11.29 26.88 -21.60
N PRO A 116 -11.67 25.59 -21.64
CA PRO A 116 -10.82 24.52 -21.14
C PRO A 116 -9.49 24.44 -21.89
N SER A 117 -8.40 24.21 -21.18
CA SER A 117 -7.07 24.05 -21.80
C SER A 117 -7.05 22.93 -22.85
N ASP A 118 -7.81 21.86 -22.64
CA ASP A 118 -7.94 20.73 -23.58
C ASP A 118 -8.54 21.14 -24.94
N TRP A 119 -9.26 22.23 -24.99
CA TRP A 119 -9.94 22.70 -26.20
C TRP A 119 -9.30 23.96 -26.81
N LEU A 120 -8.08 24.28 -26.41
CA LEU A 120 -7.34 25.42 -26.95
C LEU A 120 -6.92 25.19 -28.41
N GLU A 121 -6.58 23.93 -28.78
CA GLU A 121 -6.09 23.52 -30.08
C GLU A 121 -7.26 23.49 -31.09
N ARG A 122 -7.74 24.68 -31.50
CA ARG A 122 -8.81 24.90 -32.51
C ARG A 122 -8.34 25.87 -33.56
N ARG A 123 -8.87 25.73 -34.81
CA ARG A 123 -8.55 26.62 -35.91
C ARG A 123 -8.85 28.10 -35.61
N GLU A 124 -9.93 28.39 -34.91
CA GLU A 124 -10.30 29.73 -34.45
C GLU A 124 -9.28 30.40 -33.55
N ASN A 125 -8.52 29.61 -32.80
CA ASN A 125 -7.48 30.07 -31.89
C ASN A 125 -6.08 30.09 -32.52
N TYR A 126 -5.94 29.57 -33.74
CA TYR A 126 -4.66 29.54 -34.43
C TYR A 126 -4.22 30.94 -34.85
N ARG A 127 -2.94 31.25 -34.65
CA ARG A 127 -2.28 32.48 -35.00
C ARG A 127 -0.87 32.19 -35.51
N ASP A 128 -0.54 32.68 -36.69
CA ASP A 128 0.78 32.48 -37.31
C ASP A 128 1.77 33.59 -37.07
N ILE A 129 1.39 34.67 -36.35
CA ILE A 129 2.19 35.86 -36.09
C ILE A 129 3.60 35.54 -35.60
N TRP A 130 3.70 34.58 -34.63
CA TRP A 130 5.00 34.17 -34.12
C TRP A 130 5.83 33.45 -35.18
N LEU A 131 5.20 32.68 -36.04
CA LEU A 131 5.84 31.93 -37.11
C LEU A 131 6.38 32.84 -38.22
N GLU A 132 5.89 34.08 -38.35
CA GLU A 132 6.37 35.03 -39.36
C GLU A 132 7.88 35.35 -39.19
N ASN A 133 8.40 35.19 -37.99
CA ASN A 133 9.83 35.42 -37.66
C ASN A 133 10.77 34.36 -38.22
N PHE A 134 10.27 33.27 -38.75
CA PHE A 134 11.09 32.12 -39.19
C PHE A 134 10.87 31.89 -40.70
N SER A 135 11.97 31.70 -41.43
CA SER A 135 11.95 31.30 -42.84
C SER A 135 11.76 29.78 -43.02
N LYS A 136 12.26 29.00 -42.05
CA LYS A 136 12.22 27.55 -42.05
C LYS A 136 11.76 26.99 -40.72
N ILE A 137 10.98 25.91 -40.74
CA ILE A 137 10.50 25.17 -39.58
C ILE A 137 10.89 23.71 -39.77
N ILE A 138 11.57 23.13 -38.78
CA ILE A 138 12.00 21.74 -38.79
C ILE A 138 11.35 21.00 -37.63
N PHE A 139 10.50 20.02 -37.92
CA PHE A 139 9.97 19.09 -36.94
C PHE A 139 10.91 17.90 -36.81
N VAL A 140 11.55 17.74 -35.65
CA VAL A 140 12.52 16.68 -35.42
C VAL A 140 11.89 15.54 -34.65
N ASP A 141 11.94 14.33 -35.24
CA ASP A 141 11.46 13.09 -34.62
C ASP A 141 9.97 13.07 -34.24
N MET A 142 9.19 13.87 -34.98
CA MET A 142 7.73 13.88 -34.86
C MET A 142 7.15 12.85 -35.83
N VAL A 143 6.61 11.75 -35.28
CA VAL A 143 6.09 10.62 -36.07
C VAL A 143 4.58 10.45 -35.98
N GLU A 144 3.92 11.32 -35.22
CA GLU A 144 2.47 11.37 -35.04
C GLU A 144 2.00 12.82 -35.03
N PHE A 145 0.99 13.10 -35.86
CA PHE A 145 0.36 14.42 -35.92
C PHE A 145 -1.17 14.28 -35.93
N PRO A 146 -1.90 14.88 -34.99
CA PRO A 146 -3.36 15.05 -35.14
C PRO A 146 -3.73 15.80 -36.41
N LYS A 147 -4.91 15.57 -36.93
CA LYS A 147 -5.35 16.10 -38.20
C LYS A 147 -5.22 17.61 -38.29
N ILE A 148 -5.55 18.35 -37.24
CA ILE A 148 -5.42 19.83 -37.24
C ILE A 148 -3.99 20.27 -37.54
N TYR A 149 -2.96 19.57 -37.02
CA TYR A 149 -1.55 19.91 -37.31
C TYR A 149 -1.17 19.54 -38.73
N ILE A 150 -1.65 18.43 -39.26
CA ILE A 150 -1.41 18.02 -40.66
C ILE A 150 -1.92 19.10 -41.60
N GLU A 151 -3.13 19.59 -41.35
CA GLU A 151 -3.72 20.65 -42.15
C GLU A 151 -2.97 21.98 -42.02
N LEU A 152 -2.58 22.36 -40.80
CA LEU A 152 -1.75 23.56 -40.55
C LEU A 152 -0.37 23.46 -41.19
N ILE A 153 0.29 22.30 -41.14
CA ILE A 153 1.59 22.07 -41.79
C ILE A 153 1.45 22.20 -43.31
N LYS A 154 0.41 21.64 -43.92
CA LYS A 154 0.13 21.76 -45.32
C LYS A 154 -0.13 23.22 -45.73
N GLU A 155 -0.88 23.96 -44.94
CA GLU A 155 -1.12 25.40 -45.18
C GLU A 155 0.18 26.21 -45.09
N LEU A 156 0.96 25.97 -44.01
CA LEU A 156 2.24 26.65 -43.78
C LEU A 156 3.27 26.30 -44.87
N SER A 157 3.28 25.08 -45.39
CA SER A 157 4.23 24.64 -46.42
C SER A 157 4.05 25.43 -47.76
N SER A 158 2.91 26.07 -47.97
CA SER A 158 2.71 26.98 -49.10
C SER A 158 3.40 28.35 -48.92
N LYS A 159 3.75 28.70 -47.69
CA LYS A 159 4.31 30.03 -47.31
C LYS A 159 5.74 29.93 -46.81
N LYS A 160 6.18 28.77 -46.32
CA LYS A 160 7.45 28.56 -45.61
C LYS A 160 8.10 27.23 -45.96
N ASP A 161 9.43 27.18 -45.81
CA ASP A 161 10.16 25.90 -45.92
C ASP A 161 9.88 25.04 -44.67
N ILE A 162 9.22 23.90 -44.84
CA ILE A 162 8.94 22.96 -43.76
C ILE A 162 9.62 21.62 -44.00
N GLU A 163 10.35 21.16 -43.02
CA GLU A 163 11.05 19.90 -43.04
C GLU A 163 10.61 19.04 -41.88
N ILE A 164 10.46 17.72 -42.11
CA ILE A 164 10.24 16.73 -41.06
C ILE A 164 11.44 15.78 -41.08
N ALA A 165 12.26 15.87 -40.03
CA ALA A 165 13.45 15.06 -39.89
C ALA A 165 13.14 13.82 -39.03
N ILE A 166 13.13 12.63 -39.65
CA ILE A 166 12.83 11.35 -39.02
C ILE A 166 13.91 10.33 -39.36
N GLN A 167 14.32 9.54 -38.37
CA GLN A 167 15.32 8.51 -38.55
C GLN A 167 14.70 7.15 -38.88
N MET A 168 14.23 7.00 -40.12
CA MET A 168 13.58 5.79 -40.62
C MET A 168 14.10 5.39 -42.00
N LYS A 169 13.86 4.13 -42.38
CA LYS A 169 14.09 3.70 -43.77
C LYS A 169 13.08 4.37 -44.66
N LYS A 170 13.51 4.81 -45.85
CA LYS A 170 12.62 5.40 -46.84
C LYS A 170 11.46 4.45 -47.15
N GLY A 171 10.23 4.95 -47.06
CA GLY A 171 8.99 4.20 -47.26
C GLY A 171 8.40 3.58 -46.00
N ASP A 172 9.05 3.66 -44.85
CA ASP A 172 8.49 3.24 -43.56
C ASP A 172 7.59 4.31 -42.94
N PHE A 173 7.72 5.57 -43.37
CA PHE A 173 6.85 6.68 -43.02
C PHE A 173 5.97 7.07 -44.20
N ASN A 174 4.68 7.29 -43.93
CA ASN A 174 3.71 7.81 -44.89
C ASN A 174 3.72 9.34 -44.82
N GLU A 175 4.27 9.97 -45.84
CA GLU A 175 4.39 11.43 -45.94
C GLU A 175 3.03 12.13 -46.18
N GLU A 176 2.02 11.42 -46.69
CA GLU A 176 0.68 12.00 -46.95
C GLU A 176 -0.18 12.00 -45.66
N GLU A 177 -0.11 10.90 -44.89
CA GLU A 177 -0.89 10.72 -43.65
C GLU A 177 -0.13 11.12 -42.42
N PHE A 178 1.16 11.41 -42.53
CA PHE A 178 2.07 11.71 -41.44
C PHE A 178 2.06 10.63 -40.36
N LYS A 179 2.16 9.37 -40.79
CA LYS A 179 2.09 8.19 -39.91
C LYS A 179 3.18 7.18 -40.22
N ILE A 180 3.52 6.36 -39.24
CA ILE A 180 4.38 5.21 -39.43
C ILE A 180 3.57 4.11 -40.16
N ASN A 181 4.08 3.66 -41.33
CA ASN A 181 3.52 2.51 -42.04
C ASN A 181 4.04 1.20 -41.44
N ARG A 182 5.33 1.16 -41.13
CA ARG A 182 6.00 0.03 -40.48
C ARG A 182 7.32 0.50 -39.93
N VAL A 183 7.90 -0.29 -39.02
CA VAL A 183 9.24 -0.05 -38.48
C VAL A 183 10.15 -1.16 -38.96
N THR A 184 11.07 -0.85 -39.87
CA THR A 184 12.02 -1.82 -40.40
C THR A 184 13.28 -1.85 -39.54
N ILE A 185 13.56 -3.01 -38.97
CA ILE A 185 14.82 -3.22 -38.22
C ILE A 185 15.98 -3.26 -39.19
N PRO A 186 17.13 -2.61 -38.92
CA PRO A 186 18.31 -2.61 -39.77
C PRO A 186 18.77 -4.02 -40.15
N GLU A 187 19.35 -4.19 -41.36
CA GLU A 187 19.93 -5.49 -41.78
C GLU A 187 21.28 -5.77 -41.13
N LYS A 188 22.05 -4.71 -40.92
CA LYS A 188 23.36 -4.82 -40.27
C LYS A 188 23.22 -4.60 -38.79
N ILE A 189 23.73 -5.56 -38.02
CA ILE A 189 23.77 -5.46 -36.57
C ILE A 189 25.10 -4.83 -36.14
N LYS A 190 25.02 -4.02 -35.09
CA LYS A 190 26.14 -3.63 -34.27
C LYS A 190 26.39 -4.71 -33.17
N ASN A 191 27.41 -4.55 -32.36
CA ASN A 191 27.64 -5.46 -31.23
C ASN A 191 26.56 -5.22 -30.17
N ILE A 192 25.71 -6.23 -29.93
CA ILE A 192 24.63 -6.23 -28.94
C ILE A 192 24.84 -7.45 -28.04
N GLU A 193 25.06 -7.19 -26.77
CA GLU A 193 25.08 -8.22 -25.72
C GLU A 193 23.77 -8.14 -24.90
N ILE A 194 23.13 -9.29 -24.65
CA ILE A 194 21.88 -9.35 -23.90
C ILE A 194 22.07 -10.27 -22.70
N TYR A 195 21.89 -9.71 -21.50
CA TYR A 195 21.96 -10.45 -20.25
C TYR A 195 20.56 -10.63 -19.66
N GLN A 196 20.23 -11.87 -19.28
CA GLN A 196 18.97 -12.21 -18.62
C GLN A 196 19.20 -12.54 -17.16
N PHE A 197 18.44 -11.91 -16.28
CA PHE A 197 18.50 -12.06 -14.83
C PHE A 197 17.21 -12.65 -14.27
N LYS A 198 17.26 -13.12 -13.01
CA LYS A 198 16.10 -13.60 -12.27
C LYS A 198 15.36 -12.47 -11.56
N ASP A 199 16.11 -11.51 -11.05
CA ASP A 199 15.58 -10.40 -10.25
C ASP A 199 16.39 -9.11 -10.45
N GLU A 200 15.86 -8.02 -9.94
CA GLU A 200 16.44 -6.68 -10.03
C GLU A 200 17.78 -6.57 -9.28
N LEU A 201 17.94 -7.31 -8.18
CA LEU A 201 19.19 -7.29 -7.42
C LEU A 201 20.33 -7.94 -8.18
N GLU A 202 20.05 -9.06 -8.84
CA GLU A 202 21.02 -9.75 -9.70
C GLU A 202 21.44 -8.85 -10.88
N GLU A 203 20.49 -8.13 -11.47
CA GLU A 203 20.74 -7.12 -12.50
C GLU A 203 21.67 -6.02 -11.99
N ALA A 204 21.35 -5.41 -10.83
CA ALA A 204 22.14 -4.35 -10.21
C ALA A 204 23.58 -4.76 -9.92
N LEU A 205 23.74 -5.92 -9.31
CA LEU A 205 25.07 -6.47 -8.98
C LEU A 205 25.85 -6.81 -10.24
N SER A 206 25.19 -7.30 -11.29
CA SER A 206 25.82 -7.62 -12.57
C SER A 206 26.31 -6.37 -13.28
N LEU A 207 25.54 -5.29 -13.25
CA LEU A 207 25.99 -4.01 -13.81
C LEU A 207 27.27 -3.52 -13.12
N ILE A 208 27.30 -3.56 -11.78
CA ILE A 208 28.49 -3.17 -11.02
C ILE A 208 29.69 -4.06 -11.34
N TYR A 209 29.45 -5.38 -11.50
CA TYR A 209 30.49 -6.34 -11.83
C TYR A 209 31.07 -6.13 -13.24
N LEU A 210 30.20 -5.89 -14.22
CA LEU A 210 30.60 -5.67 -15.63
C LEU A 210 31.24 -4.29 -15.83
N LYS A 211 31.12 -3.40 -14.86
CA LYS A 211 31.59 -2.03 -14.91
C LYS A 211 33.12 -1.95 -14.96
N LYS A 212 33.67 -1.88 -16.15
CA LYS A 212 34.95 -1.24 -16.40
C LYS A 212 34.73 0.26 -16.60
N ILE A 213 34.74 0.98 -15.51
CA ILE A 213 34.10 2.25 -15.23
C ILE A 213 34.72 3.44 -15.92
N GLU A 214 34.69 3.64 -17.19
CA GLU A 214 35.21 4.94 -17.62
C GLU A 214 34.33 5.76 -18.54
N LYS A 215 33.41 5.23 -19.37
CA LYS A 215 32.63 6.09 -20.31
C LYS A 215 31.42 5.34 -20.88
N TYR A 216 30.36 5.14 -20.14
CA TYR A 216 29.10 4.64 -20.70
C TYR A 216 27.88 5.38 -20.17
N GLU A 217 26.83 5.40 -20.95
CA GLU A 217 25.55 5.96 -20.58
C GLU A 217 24.57 4.85 -20.26
N ILE A 218 23.79 5.03 -19.17
CA ILE A 218 22.81 4.06 -18.69
C ILE A 218 21.41 4.62 -18.92
N TYR A 219 20.57 3.80 -19.50
CA TYR A 219 19.19 4.13 -19.84
C TYR A 219 18.23 3.08 -19.28
N SER A 220 17.04 3.52 -18.83
CA SER A 220 15.95 2.64 -18.43
C SER A 220 14.63 3.20 -18.95
N PRO A 221 13.64 2.39 -19.30
CA PRO A 221 12.29 2.86 -19.63
C PRO A 221 11.57 3.47 -18.44
N ALA A 222 11.99 3.13 -17.20
CA ALA A 222 11.42 3.63 -15.94
C ALA A 222 12.52 3.94 -14.91
N PRO A 223 13.37 4.96 -15.15
CA PRO A 223 14.53 5.24 -14.31
C PRO A 223 14.18 5.53 -12.84
N GLU A 224 13.01 6.09 -12.57
CA GLU A 224 12.50 6.38 -11.23
C GLU A 224 12.12 5.13 -10.43
N ARG A 225 11.82 4.02 -11.09
CA ARG A 225 11.48 2.74 -10.46
C ARG A 225 12.68 1.84 -10.27
N ASN A 226 13.80 2.19 -10.89
CA ASN A 226 14.98 1.36 -10.88
C ASN A 226 15.56 1.23 -9.46
N ILE A 227 15.87 -0.01 -9.08
CA ILE A 227 16.36 -0.34 -7.74
C ILE A 227 17.77 0.18 -7.46
N PHE A 228 18.57 0.45 -8.51
CA PHE A 228 19.97 0.86 -8.35
C PHE A 228 20.12 2.13 -7.53
N SER A 229 19.28 3.13 -7.78
CA SER A 229 19.31 4.38 -7.03
C SER A 229 18.90 4.22 -5.56
N LYS A 230 18.16 3.16 -5.24
CA LYS A 230 17.75 2.85 -3.85
C LYS A 230 18.84 2.06 -3.11
N ILE A 231 19.49 1.11 -3.78
CA ILE A 231 20.54 0.25 -3.18
C ILE A 231 21.89 0.95 -3.16
N PHE A 232 22.21 1.70 -4.21
CA PHE A 232 23.51 2.36 -4.39
C PHE A 232 23.36 3.87 -4.66
N PRO A 233 22.71 4.64 -3.74
CA PRO A 233 22.42 6.07 -3.97
C PRO A 233 23.66 6.94 -4.13
N SER A 234 24.80 6.48 -3.65
CA SER A 234 26.11 7.17 -3.84
C SER A 234 26.72 6.98 -5.23
N TYR A 235 26.22 6.04 -6.01
CA TYR A 235 26.75 5.71 -7.35
C TYR A 235 25.74 5.97 -8.47
N PHE A 236 24.45 5.67 -8.24
CA PHE A 236 23.43 5.73 -9.25
C PHE A 236 22.33 6.71 -8.84
N VAL A 237 22.03 7.64 -9.73
CA VAL A 237 20.96 8.62 -9.52
C VAL A 237 20.10 8.71 -10.77
N PRO A 238 18.77 8.69 -10.65
CA PRO A 238 17.88 8.99 -11.76
C PRO A 238 18.16 10.39 -12.30
N SER A 239 18.29 10.54 -13.62
CA SER A 239 18.52 11.84 -14.24
C SER A 239 17.24 12.66 -14.40
N GLN A 240 16.12 12.13 -13.98
CA GLN A 240 14.84 12.82 -14.07
C GLN A 240 14.75 13.95 -13.06
N ASN A 241 13.96 14.95 -13.40
CA ASN A 241 13.58 15.97 -12.46
C ASN A 241 12.84 15.32 -11.28
N PHE A 242 13.29 15.58 -10.08
CA PHE A 242 12.53 15.19 -8.88
C PHE A 242 11.19 15.89 -8.90
N THR A 243 10.18 15.19 -8.44
CA THR A 243 8.84 15.77 -8.23
C THR A 243 8.57 15.93 -6.75
N MET A 244 7.58 16.74 -6.41
CA MET A 244 7.15 16.86 -5.02
C MET A 244 6.75 15.50 -4.42
N ASN A 245 6.24 14.58 -5.24
CA ASN A 245 5.90 13.20 -4.85
C ASN A 245 7.10 12.43 -4.24
N ASP A 246 8.32 12.79 -4.64
CA ASP A 246 9.54 12.12 -4.15
C ASP A 246 10.00 12.69 -2.80
N THR A 247 9.47 13.84 -2.38
CA THR A 247 9.91 14.58 -1.20
C THR A 247 9.39 13.99 0.11
N LYS A 248 10.16 14.20 1.19
CA LYS A 248 9.74 13.87 2.56
C LYS A 248 8.44 14.56 2.94
N LEU A 249 8.29 15.83 2.56
CA LEU A 249 7.09 16.61 2.83
C LEU A 249 5.86 15.95 2.23
N TYR A 250 5.89 15.62 0.95
CA TYR A 250 4.76 14.99 0.28
C TYR A 250 4.39 13.63 0.91
N LYS A 251 5.39 12.80 1.21
CA LYS A 251 5.17 11.49 1.86
C LYS A 251 4.51 11.64 3.23
N PHE A 252 4.99 12.58 4.04
CA PHE A 252 4.40 12.88 5.34
C PHE A 252 2.92 13.31 5.22
N LEU A 253 2.62 14.22 4.29
CA LEU A 253 1.27 14.71 4.08
C LEU A 253 0.32 13.58 3.60
N ASN A 254 0.79 12.67 2.75
CA ASN A 254 -0.01 11.52 2.35
C ASN A 254 -0.30 10.57 3.51
N ILE A 255 0.67 10.33 4.40
CA ILE A 255 0.46 9.52 5.60
C ILE A 255 -0.63 10.15 6.49
N GLN A 256 -0.57 11.46 6.70
CA GLN A 256 -1.61 12.17 7.45
C GLN A 256 -2.98 12.05 6.77
N LEU A 257 -3.03 12.17 5.42
CA LEU A 257 -4.26 12.01 4.67
C LEU A 257 -4.82 10.59 4.77
N ASP A 258 -3.98 9.58 4.79
CA ASP A 258 -4.40 8.18 4.96
C ASP A 258 -5.00 7.93 6.34
N ILE A 259 -4.42 8.50 7.39
CA ILE A 259 -4.98 8.40 8.75
C ILE A 259 -6.31 9.12 8.82
N ILE A 260 -6.38 10.38 8.40
CA ILE A 260 -7.60 11.20 8.51
C ILE A 260 -8.74 10.64 7.63
N SER A 261 -8.41 10.03 6.49
CA SER A 261 -9.39 9.39 5.61
C SER A 261 -9.98 8.11 6.21
N SER A 262 -9.36 7.56 7.25
CA SER A 262 -9.86 6.40 8.00
C SER A 262 -10.84 6.77 9.11
N GLU A 263 -11.23 8.04 9.22
CA GLU A 263 -12.17 8.53 10.24
C GLU A 263 -13.52 7.83 10.17
N GLU A 264 -14.00 7.37 11.32
CA GLU A 264 -15.29 6.75 11.49
C GLU A 264 -16.11 7.51 12.54
N GLU A 265 -17.25 8.06 12.13
CA GLU A 265 -18.07 8.94 12.98
C GLU A 265 -18.99 8.19 13.95
N LYS A 266 -19.39 6.95 13.63
CA LYS A 266 -20.31 6.14 14.45
C LYS A 266 -19.86 5.90 15.90
N LEU A 267 -18.55 5.98 16.15
CA LEU A 267 -17.95 5.82 17.49
C LEU A 267 -17.50 7.16 18.11
N GLY A 268 -17.80 8.29 17.47
CA GLY A 268 -17.38 9.61 17.91
C GLY A 268 -15.94 9.92 17.55
N ARG A 269 -15.64 10.11 16.28
CA ARG A 269 -14.31 10.38 15.70
C ARG A 269 -13.24 9.41 16.18
N VAL A 270 -13.17 8.28 15.53
CA VAL A 270 -12.11 7.30 15.73
C VAL A 270 -11.40 7.05 14.42
N TYR A 271 -10.14 6.68 14.50
CA TYR A 271 -9.30 6.38 13.35
C TYR A 271 -8.87 4.91 13.39
N GLN A 272 -8.67 4.29 12.23
CA GLN A 272 -8.21 2.90 12.17
C GLN A 272 -6.77 2.77 12.68
N ILE A 273 -6.54 1.86 13.62
CA ILE A 273 -5.21 1.63 14.19
C ILE A 273 -4.20 1.12 13.15
N SER A 274 -4.67 0.39 12.12
CA SER A 274 -3.84 -0.07 11.00
C SER A 274 -3.17 1.08 10.27
N LYS A 275 -3.84 2.23 10.15
CA LYS A 275 -3.27 3.42 9.52
C LYS A 275 -2.18 4.06 10.37
N PHE A 276 -2.34 4.05 11.68
CA PHE A 276 -1.28 4.48 12.59
C PHE A 276 -0.08 3.53 12.56
N LEU A 277 -0.31 2.21 12.53
CA LEU A 277 0.77 1.23 12.41
C LEU A 277 1.54 1.42 11.10
N SER A 278 0.85 1.55 9.98
CA SER A 278 1.51 1.85 8.70
C SER A 278 2.27 3.17 8.72
N ALA A 279 1.73 4.21 9.37
CA ALA A 279 2.41 5.49 9.56
C ALA A 279 3.69 5.34 10.41
N PHE A 280 3.62 4.51 11.46
CA PHE A 280 4.76 4.26 12.36
C PHE A 280 5.83 3.34 11.74
N GLU A 281 5.54 2.64 10.64
CA GLU A 281 6.56 1.94 9.84
C GLU A 281 7.37 2.92 9.00
N GLU A 282 6.79 4.07 8.62
CA GLU A 282 7.43 5.06 7.76
C GLU A 282 8.42 5.94 8.53
N ARG A 283 9.69 5.90 8.14
CA ARG A 283 10.77 6.63 8.80
C ARG A 283 10.48 8.13 8.93
N ILE A 284 9.91 8.75 7.90
CA ILE A 284 9.61 10.18 7.92
C ILE A 284 8.61 10.56 9.02
N PHE A 285 7.63 9.70 9.29
CA PHE A 285 6.64 9.91 10.33
C PHE A 285 7.23 9.68 11.74
N LYS A 286 8.07 8.63 11.89
CA LYS A 286 8.82 8.39 13.12
C LYS A 286 9.73 9.56 13.46
N ASP A 287 10.53 10.05 12.50
CA ASP A 287 11.46 11.16 12.69
C ASP A 287 10.71 12.45 13.04
N TYR A 288 9.54 12.70 12.44
CA TYR A 288 8.75 13.90 12.69
C TYR A 288 8.20 13.95 14.12
N TYR A 289 7.60 12.87 14.60
CA TYR A 289 7.02 12.77 15.95
C TYR A 289 7.99 12.18 16.98
N ASN A 290 9.23 11.91 16.59
CA ASN A 290 10.25 11.29 17.45
C ASN A 290 9.75 9.97 18.09
N ILE A 291 9.30 9.03 17.25
CA ILE A 291 8.76 7.74 17.66
C ILE A 291 9.89 6.70 17.69
N SER A 292 10.06 6.05 18.82
CA SER A 292 11.01 4.96 19.01
C SER A 292 10.46 3.60 18.59
N GLU A 293 11.34 2.62 18.35
CA GLU A 293 10.92 1.23 18.07
C GLU A 293 10.14 0.61 19.25
N VAL A 294 10.43 1.01 20.48
CA VAL A 294 9.68 0.55 21.65
C VAL A 294 8.23 1.06 21.60
N GLU A 295 8.03 2.33 21.26
CA GLU A 295 6.69 2.93 21.11
C GLU A 295 5.91 2.31 19.95
N PHE A 296 6.57 1.99 18.84
CA PHE A 296 5.96 1.24 17.74
C PHE A 296 5.49 -0.15 18.22
N ASN A 297 6.31 -0.88 18.94
CA ASN A 297 5.94 -2.18 19.49
C ASN A 297 4.77 -2.09 20.49
N LEU A 298 4.71 -1.03 21.28
CA LEU A 298 3.57 -0.78 22.19
C LEU A 298 2.26 -0.56 21.41
N LEU A 299 2.30 0.23 20.35
CA LEU A 299 1.12 0.41 19.48
C LEU A 299 0.73 -0.90 18.79
N ASN A 300 1.70 -1.69 18.35
CA ASN A 300 1.45 -3.01 17.76
C ASN A 300 0.80 -3.96 18.79
N SER A 301 1.23 -3.93 20.06
CA SER A 301 0.60 -4.73 21.12
C SER A 301 -0.87 -4.36 21.36
N CYS A 302 -1.23 -3.08 21.19
CA CYS A 302 -2.63 -2.62 21.22
C CYS A 302 -3.48 -3.29 20.10
N ALA A 303 -2.94 -3.34 18.88
CA ALA A 303 -3.61 -4.04 17.78
C ALA A 303 -3.71 -5.55 18.04
N MET A 304 -2.70 -6.16 18.66
CA MET A 304 -2.71 -7.56 19.07
C MET A 304 -3.77 -7.86 20.15
N GLU A 305 -4.06 -6.90 21.03
CA GLU A 305 -5.21 -6.98 21.97
C GLU A 305 -6.56 -6.89 21.25
N GLY A 306 -6.57 -6.62 19.95
CA GLY A 306 -7.75 -6.60 19.12
C GLY A 306 -8.33 -5.21 18.86
N TYR A 307 -7.70 -4.14 19.34
CA TYR A 307 -8.15 -2.78 19.05
C TYR A 307 -8.09 -2.50 17.54
N LYS A 308 -9.23 -2.08 16.98
CA LYS A 308 -9.38 -1.70 15.57
C LYS A 308 -9.27 -0.20 15.36
N TYR A 309 -9.61 0.55 16.40
CA TYR A 309 -9.71 2.00 16.34
C TYR A 309 -8.94 2.65 17.47
N ILE A 310 -8.50 3.88 17.23
CA ILE A 310 -7.84 4.74 18.19
C ILE A 310 -8.50 6.13 18.18
N SER A 311 -8.63 6.75 19.35
CA SER A 311 -9.08 8.13 19.54
C SER A 311 -8.66 8.59 20.91
N ARG A 312 -8.73 9.90 21.19
CA ARG A 312 -8.46 10.44 22.52
C ARG A 312 -9.29 9.79 23.63
N LYS A 313 -10.54 9.39 23.31
CA LYS A 313 -11.42 8.71 24.27
C LYS A 313 -11.01 7.27 24.50
N ILE A 314 -10.60 6.54 23.45
CA ILE A 314 -10.13 5.16 23.55
C ILE A 314 -8.80 5.09 24.31
N LEU A 315 -7.91 6.08 24.15
CA LEU A 315 -6.67 6.17 24.90
C LEU A 315 -6.86 6.32 26.43
N GLN A 316 -8.05 6.64 26.90
CA GLN A 316 -8.41 6.72 28.33
C GLN A 316 -8.96 5.39 28.88
N GLU A 317 -9.04 4.34 28.07
CA GLU A 317 -9.45 3.02 28.56
C GLU A 317 -8.37 2.40 29.45
N GLU A 318 -8.80 1.63 30.46
CA GLU A 318 -7.95 1.01 31.48
C GLU A 318 -6.76 0.21 30.91
N TRP A 319 -6.96 -0.39 29.74
CA TRP A 319 -5.87 -1.13 29.08
C TRP A 319 -4.70 -0.22 28.69
N PHE A 320 -4.98 0.94 28.15
CA PHE A 320 -3.96 1.90 27.73
C PHE A 320 -3.20 2.46 28.94
N GLU A 321 -3.91 2.84 29.99
CA GLU A 321 -3.30 3.35 31.23
C GLU A 321 -2.37 2.34 31.89
N LYS A 322 -2.70 1.04 31.80
CA LYS A 322 -1.89 -0.04 32.40
C LYS A 322 -0.69 -0.47 31.56
N ASN A 323 -0.79 -0.39 30.24
CA ASN A 323 0.17 -1.00 29.32
C ASN A 323 1.00 -0.01 28.53
N MET A 324 0.68 1.29 28.56
CA MET A 324 1.42 2.32 27.83
C MET A 324 2.00 3.37 28.78
N PRO A 325 3.27 3.79 28.57
CA PRO A 325 3.87 4.91 29.29
C PRO A 325 3.10 6.22 29.03
N LEU A 326 3.03 7.09 30.05
CA LEU A 326 2.27 8.34 29.97
C LEU A 326 2.80 9.27 28.86
N ASP A 327 4.10 9.38 28.71
CA ASP A 327 4.77 10.18 27.67
C ASP A 327 4.41 9.70 26.26
N PHE A 328 4.24 8.39 26.07
CA PHE A 328 3.77 7.84 24.79
C PHE A 328 2.29 8.12 24.55
N LEU A 329 1.44 8.03 25.58
CA LEU A 329 0.02 8.41 25.48
C LEU A 329 -0.15 9.90 25.15
N GLU A 330 0.67 10.78 25.74
CA GLU A 330 0.69 12.20 25.40
C GLU A 330 1.08 12.42 23.94
N LYS A 331 2.10 11.72 23.45
CA LYS A 331 2.52 11.76 22.04
C LYS A 331 1.43 11.29 21.09
N LEU A 332 0.74 10.18 21.39
CA LEU A 332 -0.41 9.72 20.59
C LEU A 332 -1.55 10.76 20.58
N ASN A 333 -1.80 11.41 21.69
CA ASN A 333 -2.78 12.48 21.78
C ASN A 333 -2.37 13.71 20.95
N GLU A 334 -1.08 14.05 20.90
CA GLU A 334 -0.54 15.12 20.02
C GLU A 334 -0.78 14.77 18.55
N ILE A 335 -0.42 13.56 18.12
CA ILE A 335 -0.64 13.07 16.75
C ILE A 335 -2.12 13.13 16.36
N ILE A 336 -3.00 12.62 17.23
CA ILE A 336 -4.44 12.65 16.99
C ILE A 336 -4.95 14.09 16.91
N PHE A 337 -4.42 15.00 17.75
CA PHE A 337 -4.79 16.40 17.72
C PHE A 337 -4.41 17.08 16.42
N ASP A 338 -3.20 16.86 15.93
CA ASP A 338 -2.73 17.43 14.67
C ASP A 338 -3.62 16.98 13.50
N ILE A 339 -3.99 15.68 13.50
CA ILE A 339 -4.89 15.11 12.49
C ILE A 339 -6.30 15.68 12.60
N GLU A 340 -6.86 15.75 13.80
CA GLU A 340 -8.20 16.31 14.06
C GLU A 340 -8.26 17.79 13.67
N SER A 341 -7.18 18.54 13.87
CA SER A 341 -7.12 19.96 13.55
C SER A 341 -7.40 20.25 12.07
N ILE A 342 -7.00 19.33 11.18
CA ILE A 342 -7.27 19.43 9.75
C ILE A 342 -8.79 19.38 9.46
N THR A 343 -9.56 18.62 10.22
CA THR A 343 -11.01 18.48 9.99
C THR A 343 -11.80 19.77 10.27
N TYR A 344 -11.25 20.66 11.09
CA TYR A 344 -11.89 21.93 11.44
C TYR A 344 -11.60 23.08 10.46
N ILE A 345 -10.68 22.84 9.49
CA ILE A 345 -10.34 23.82 8.47
C ILE A 345 -11.54 24.02 7.54
N SER A 346 -11.93 25.28 7.34
CA SER A 346 -13.12 25.63 6.57
C SER A 346 -12.82 26.39 5.27
N ASN A 347 -11.58 26.85 5.08
CA ASN A 347 -11.16 27.61 3.91
C ASN A 347 -9.64 27.53 3.68
N THR A 348 -9.22 28.00 2.50
CA THR A 348 -7.81 27.97 2.08
C THR A 348 -6.89 28.77 3.01
N ASN A 349 -7.35 29.89 3.58
CA ASN A 349 -6.52 30.71 4.47
C ASN A 349 -6.25 29.98 5.79
N GLU A 350 -7.24 29.29 6.36
CA GLU A 350 -7.05 28.48 7.56
C GLU A 350 -6.10 27.31 7.31
N LEU A 351 -6.20 26.67 6.15
CA LEU A 351 -5.26 25.63 5.75
C LEU A 351 -3.82 26.19 5.66
N TYR A 352 -3.65 27.36 5.08
CA TYR A 352 -2.34 28.03 5.01
C TYR A 352 -1.77 28.33 6.40
N ILE A 353 -2.61 28.87 7.31
CA ILE A 353 -2.20 29.18 8.69
C ILE A 353 -1.80 27.90 9.43
N TYR A 354 -2.58 26.83 9.26
CA TYR A 354 -2.26 25.52 9.85
C TYR A 354 -0.85 25.07 9.47
N PHE A 355 -0.50 25.09 8.19
CA PHE A 355 0.84 24.69 7.76
C PHE A 355 1.94 25.66 8.20
N LYS A 356 1.67 26.94 8.23
CA LYS A 356 2.64 27.95 8.62
C LYS A 356 2.98 27.88 10.12
N GLU A 357 1.99 27.61 10.96
CA GLU A 357 2.12 27.71 12.42
C GLU A 357 2.32 26.37 13.13
N HIS A 358 1.76 25.29 12.58
CA HIS A 358 1.80 23.97 13.23
C HIS A 358 2.82 23.01 12.63
N ILE A 359 3.07 23.07 11.31
CA ILE A 359 4.01 22.15 10.67
C ILE A 359 5.44 22.68 10.74
N LYS A 360 6.33 21.90 11.33
CA LYS A 360 7.75 22.20 11.47
C LYS A 360 8.48 21.88 10.16
N MET A 361 8.52 22.83 9.23
CA MET A 361 9.05 22.62 7.88
C MET A 361 10.53 22.23 7.86
N GLU A 362 11.31 22.63 8.87
CA GLU A 362 12.72 22.27 9.04
C GLU A 362 12.95 20.74 9.18
N ARG A 363 11.92 19.97 9.53
CA ARG A 363 11.98 18.50 9.60
C ARG A 363 11.93 17.81 8.24
N PHE A 364 11.62 18.55 7.18
CA PHE A 364 11.51 18.05 5.80
C PHE A 364 12.68 18.43 4.90
N ILE A 365 13.78 18.93 5.49
CA ILE A 365 15.00 19.25 4.74
C ILE A 365 15.59 17.98 4.13
N GLU A 366 16.01 18.08 2.88
CA GLU A 366 16.62 17.01 2.09
C GLU A 366 17.99 17.43 1.56
N GLU A 367 18.98 16.54 1.72
CA GLU A 367 20.37 16.85 1.33
C GLU A 367 20.57 17.04 -0.18
N ASN A 368 19.76 16.34 -0.97
CA ASN A 368 19.95 16.26 -2.42
C ASN A 368 18.97 17.14 -3.22
N LEU A 369 18.06 17.85 -2.57
CA LEU A 369 17.05 18.65 -3.22
C LEU A 369 17.17 20.12 -2.81
N ASP A 370 16.69 21.03 -3.66
CA ASP A 370 16.60 22.46 -3.33
C ASP A 370 15.42 22.67 -2.37
N ASN A 371 15.74 22.76 -1.09
CA ASN A 371 14.73 22.93 -0.05
C ASN A 371 13.95 24.24 -0.18
N THR A 372 14.59 25.31 -0.67
CA THR A 372 13.91 26.57 -0.94
C THR A 372 12.86 26.37 -2.03
N ASP A 373 13.22 25.71 -3.14
CA ASP A 373 12.29 25.41 -4.22
C ASP A 373 11.11 24.54 -3.75
N ILE A 374 11.37 23.53 -2.88
CA ILE A 374 10.32 22.69 -2.28
C ILE A 374 9.31 23.55 -1.50
N PHE A 375 9.80 24.39 -0.60
CA PHE A 375 8.93 25.18 0.27
C PHE A 375 8.22 26.30 -0.49
N ASP A 376 8.90 26.99 -1.41
CA ASP A 376 8.30 28.01 -2.25
C ASP A 376 7.15 27.43 -3.09
N LYS A 377 7.37 26.30 -3.76
CA LYS A 377 6.32 25.62 -4.53
C LYS A 377 5.18 25.11 -3.66
N PHE A 378 5.49 24.57 -2.49
CA PHE A 378 4.46 24.15 -1.54
C PHE A 378 3.54 25.33 -1.18
N PHE A 379 4.10 26.48 -0.82
CA PHE A 379 3.29 27.66 -0.47
C PHE A 379 2.63 28.31 -1.70
N GLU A 380 3.20 28.21 -2.90
CA GLU A 380 2.56 28.67 -4.13
C GLU A 380 1.24 27.95 -4.42
N ILE A 381 1.13 26.66 -4.04
CA ILE A 381 -0.10 25.86 -4.21
C ILE A 381 -1.29 26.50 -3.48
N PHE A 382 -1.08 27.14 -2.34
CA PHE A 382 -2.17 27.85 -1.65
C PHE A 382 -2.73 28.99 -2.50
N GLY A 383 -1.86 29.67 -3.24
CA GLY A 383 -2.29 30.68 -4.22
C GLY A 383 -3.14 30.07 -5.34
N ILE A 384 -2.74 28.89 -5.82
CA ILE A 384 -3.49 28.15 -6.84
C ILE A 384 -4.87 27.73 -6.29
N ILE A 385 -4.93 27.12 -5.12
CA ILE A 385 -6.21 26.72 -4.48
C ILE A 385 -7.07 27.94 -4.22
N LYS A 386 -6.49 29.03 -3.73
CA LYS A 386 -7.22 30.29 -3.52
C LYS A 386 -7.79 30.84 -4.82
N SER A 387 -7.04 30.73 -5.91
CA SER A 387 -7.56 31.14 -7.23
C SER A 387 -8.74 30.29 -7.72
N ASN A 388 -8.84 29.04 -7.28
CA ASN A 388 -10.02 28.20 -7.52
C ASN A 388 -11.20 28.66 -6.64
N GLU A 389 -10.95 28.93 -5.36
CA GLU A 389 -11.96 29.36 -4.40
C GLU A 389 -12.67 30.68 -4.84
N VAL A 390 -11.93 31.58 -5.47
CA VAL A 390 -12.46 32.89 -5.90
C VAL A 390 -13.01 32.91 -7.34
N MET A 391 -13.14 31.77 -8.00
CA MET A 391 -13.78 31.72 -9.33
C MET A 391 -15.22 32.24 -9.27
N LYS A 392 -15.63 33.02 -10.27
CA LYS A 392 -16.98 33.63 -10.32
C LYS A 392 -18.13 32.63 -10.39
N ILE A 393 -17.87 31.40 -10.80
CA ILE A 393 -18.89 30.34 -10.90
C ILE A 393 -19.39 29.83 -9.52
N HIS A 394 -18.69 30.14 -8.42
CA HIS A 394 -19.06 29.67 -7.10
C HIS A 394 -19.97 30.66 -6.39
N SER A 395 -21.14 30.19 -5.95
CA SER A 395 -21.89 30.84 -4.87
C SER A 395 -21.31 30.48 -3.51
N ASN A 396 -20.93 29.22 -3.36
CA ASN A 396 -20.26 28.68 -2.18
C ASN A 396 -19.27 27.57 -2.62
N PHE A 397 -17.98 27.79 -2.37
CA PHE A 397 -16.94 26.84 -2.76
C PHE A 397 -17.04 25.52 -1.97
N ASN A 398 -17.59 25.57 -0.76
CA ASN A 398 -17.76 24.37 0.08
C ASN A 398 -18.72 23.33 -0.52
N GLU A 399 -19.66 23.75 -1.38
CA GLU A 399 -20.60 22.84 -2.06
C GLU A 399 -19.89 21.72 -2.88
N TYR A 400 -18.64 21.93 -3.27
CA TYR A 400 -17.87 20.96 -4.05
C TYR A 400 -17.30 19.83 -3.20
N PHE A 401 -17.22 20.00 -1.88
CA PHE A 401 -16.48 19.10 -0.99
C PHE A 401 -17.36 18.44 0.08
N GLY A 402 -18.63 18.78 0.16
CA GLY A 402 -19.54 18.26 1.19
C GLY A 402 -19.15 18.72 2.60
N ASP A 403 -19.51 17.93 3.60
CA ASP A 403 -19.36 18.30 5.01
C ASP A 403 -17.91 18.21 5.53
N LYS A 404 -17.00 17.58 4.78
CA LYS A 404 -15.59 17.38 5.18
C LYS A 404 -14.64 18.34 4.45
N MET A 405 -14.92 19.63 4.52
CA MET A 405 -14.18 20.67 3.79
C MET A 405 -12.67 20.64 4.06
N GLY A 406 -12.25 20.55 5.30
CA GLY A 406 -10.84 20.55 5.67
C GLY A 406 -10.05 19.38 5.05
N ILE A 407 -10.59 18.16 5.12
CA ILE A 407 -10.00 16.97 4.51
C ILE A 407 -9.92 17.14 3.00
N SER A 408 -10.95 17.69 2.40
CA SER A 408 -11.03 17.89 0.95
C SER A 408 -10.02 18.93 0.46
N LEU A 409 -9.87 20.06 1.17
CA LEU A 409 -8.83 21.05 0.87
C LEU A 409 -7.43 20.45 1.04
N TYR A 410 -7.22 19.63 2.07
CA TYR A 410 -5.96 18.94 2.29
C TYR A 410 -5.64 17.97 1.14
N ARG A 411 -6.63 17.20 0.70
CA ARG A 411 -6.51 16.31 -0.47
C ARG A 411 -6.21 17.09 -1.76
N LEU A 412 -6.85 18.24 -1.94
CA LEU A 412 -6.62 19.11 -3.10
C LEU A 412 -5.18 19.65 -3.09
N LEU A 413 -4.65 20.04 -1.93
CA LEU A 413 -3.25 20.44 -1.76
C LEU A 413 -2.30 19.33 -2.24
N ILE A 414 -2.48 18.10 -1.76
CA ILE A 414 -1.66 16.95 -2.14
C ILE A 414 -1.75 16.67 -3.64
N GLN A 415 -2.95 16.76 -4.22
CA GLN A 415 -3.15 16.57 -5.66
C GLN A 415 -2.36 17.58 -6.49
N TYR A 416 -2.35 18.85 -6.09
CA TYR A 416 -1.56 19.89 -6.77
C TYR A 416 -0.05 19.74 -6.57
N MET A 417 0.37 19.18 -5.45
CA MET A 417 1.79 18.94 -5.18
C MET A 417 2.40 17.89 -6.10
N LYS A 418 1.67 16.81 -6.35
CA LYS A 418 2.17 15.52 -6.84
C LYS A 418 3.19 15.64 -7.99
N ASP A 419 2.84 16.35 -9.02
CA ASP A 419 3.59 16.38 -10.29
C ASP A 419 4.51 17.63 -10.44
N LEU A 420 4.60 18.46 -9.39
CA LEU A 420 5.47 19.62 -9.42
C LEU A 420 6.94 19.23 -9.42
N THR A 421 7.67 19.71 -10.39
CA THR A 421 9.10 19.43 -10.54
C THR A 421 9.93 20.25 -9.55
N ILE A 422 10.85 19.61 -8.86
CA ILE A 422 11.76 20.18 -7.88
C ILE A 422 13.18 20.18 -8.42
N LYS A 423 13.92 21.26 -8.18
CA LYS A 423 15.33 21.35 -8.56
C LYS A 423 16.19 20.46 -7.67
N SER A 424 17.14 19.79 -8.29
CA SER A 424 18.15 19.00 -7.60
C SER A 424 19.37 19.89 -7.26
N ASN A 425 19.85 19.77 -6.02
CA ASN A 425 21.11 20.36 -5.57
C ASN A 425 22.30 19.42 -5.66
N ILE A 426 22.08 18.21 -6.22
CA ILE A 426 23.16 17.22 -6.35
C ILE A 426 24.26 17.81 -7.23
N LYS A 427 25.39 18.12 -6.64
CA LYS A 427 26.64 18.34 -7.37
C LYS A 427 27.18 16.96 -7.73
N TYR A 428 26.90 16.52 -8.95
CA TYR A 428 27.36 15.24 -9.43
C TYR A 428 28.90 15.21 -9.36
N GLY A 429 29.46 14.36 -8.48
CA GLY A 429 30.87 13.99 -8.50
C GLY A 429 31.21 13.23 -9.78
N GLN A 430 32.49 13.12 -10.11
CA GLN A 430 32.93 12.39 -11.32
C GLN A 430 32.54 10.90 -11.33
N ASP A 431 32.19 10.35 -10.17
CA ASP A 431 31.88 8.93 -9.97
C ASP A 431 30.39 8.59 -10.01
N ILE A 432 29.52 9.58 -10.11
CA ILE A 432 28.07 9.37 -10.13
C ILE A 432 27.59 9.05 -11.54
N VAL A 433 26.89 7.93 -11.68
CA VAL A 433 26.29 7.47 -12.92
C VAL A 433 24.81 7.84 -12.95
N LEU A 434 24.43 8.61 -13.97
CA LEU A 434 23.03 9.01 -14.17
C LEU A 434 22.30 7.93 -14.96
N ILE A 435 21.20 7.41 -14.37
CA ILE A 435 20.24 6.57 -15.10
C ILE A 435 19.24 7.51 -15.79
N LYS A 436 19.22 7.47 -17.12
CA LYS A 436 18.40 8.35 -17.97
C LYS A 436 17.18 7.61 -18.52
N GLY A 437 16.13 8.32 -18.82
CA GLY A 437 15.02 7.79 -19.63
C GLY A 437 15.50 7.44 -21.04
N MET A 438 14.86 6.48 -21.69
CA MET A 438 15.21 6.09 -23.06
C MET A 438 15.02 7.24 -24.05
N ASP A 439 14.16 8.19 -23.77
CA ASP A 439 13.97 9.41 -24.60
C ASP A 439 15.20 10.32 -24.60
N PHE A 440 16.16 10.12 -23.70
CA PHE A 440 17.42 10.86 -23.64
C PHE A 440 18.58 10.20 -24.38
N VAL A 441 18.33 9.08 -25.05
CA VAL A 441 19.36 8.42 -25.85
C VAL A 441 19.81 9.37 -26.94
N ARG A 442 21.12 9.65 -26.97
CA ARG A 442 21.68 10.59 -27.96
C ARG A 442 22.22 9.83 -29.16
N TYR A 443 21.87 10.29 -30.34
CA TYR A 443 22.51 9.87 -31.54
C TYR A 443 23.74 10.74 -31.77
N SER A 444 24.92 10.14 -31.90
CA SER A 444 26.16 10.84 -32.23
C SER A 444 27.10 9.93 -33.02
N GLU A 445 27.57 10.44 -34.13
CA GLU A 445 28.59 9.74 -34.95
C GLU A 445 29.95 9.61 -34.25
N GLU A 446 30.20 10.44 -33.22
CA GLU A 446 31.45 10.47 -32.46
C GLU A 446 31.44 9.57 -31.21
N HIS A 447 30.34 8.91 -30.88
CA HIS A 447 30.26 8.08 -29.69
C HIS A 447 31.09 6.82 -29.82
N LYS A 448 32.14 6.79 -29.02
CA LYS A 448 32.97 5.61 -28.76
C LYS A 448 32.42 4.73 -27.64
N ASP A 449 31.28 5.12 -27.05
CA ASP A 449 30.84 4.60 -25.79
C ASP A 449 29.75 3.52 -25.95
N ILE A 450 29.71 2.60 -25.00
CA ILE A 450 28.74 1.52 -24.93
C ILE A 450 27.51 2.06 -24.19
N ASN A 451 26.33 1.89 -24.79
CA ASN A 451 25.07 2.21 -24.12
C ASN A 451 24.54 1.00 -23.34
N TYR A 452 24.19 1.20 -22.08
CA TYR A 452 23.57 0.18 -21.23
C TYR A 452 22.07 0.47 -21.12
N PHE A 453 21.26 -0.55 -21.41
CA PHE A 453 19.81 -0.49 -21.31
C PHE A 453 19.36 -1.45 -20.22
N LEU A 454 18.68 -0.93 -19.19
CA LEU A 454 18.20 -1.66 -18.02
C LEU A 454 16.69 -1.85 -18.09
N ASP A 455 16.16 -2.84 -17.37
CA ASP A 455 14.73 -3.07 -17.21
C ASP A 455 13.97 -3.30 -18.53
N ILE A 456 14.58 -3.91 -19.54
CA ILE A 456 13.91 -4.16 -20.83
C ILE A 456 13.02 -5.40 -20.74
N THR A 457 11.88 -5.22 -20.10
CA THR A 457 10.87 -6.26 -19.83
C THR A 457 9.51 -5.85 -20.37
N ASP A 458 8.57 -6.80 -20.42
CA ASP A 458 7.17 -6.56 -20.81
C ASP A 458 6.40 -5.71 -19.79
N GLU A 459 6.89 -5.57 -18.57
CA GLU A 459 6.34 -4.67 -17.56
C GLU A 459 6.45 -3.19 -17.98
N TYR A 460 7.54 -2.84 -18.70
CA TYR A 460 7.82 -1.45 -19.07
C TYR A 460 7.73 -1.19 -20.56
N LEU A 461 7.88 -2.21 -21.41
CA LEU A 461 7.86 -2.09 -22.88
C LEU A 461 7.16 -3.27 -23.56
N PRO A 462 6.07 -3.05 -24.30
CA PRO A 462 5.41 -1.75 -24.53
C PRO A 462 4.72 -1.21 -23.29
N LYS A 463 4.63 0.10 -23.17
CA LYS A 463 3.90 0.75 -22.07
C LYS A 463 2.44 0.29 -22.09
N ASN A 464 1.91 0.01 -20.93
CA ASN A 464 0.49 -0.32 -20.80
C ASN A 464 -0.33 0.94 -21.07
N LEU A 465 -0.88 1.04 -22.26
CA LEU A 465 -1.69 2.17 -22.69
C LEU A 465 -3.06 2.06 -22.04
N ASN A 466 -3.23 2.69 -20.87
CA ASN A 466 -4.55 2.94 -20.30
C ASN A 466 -5.29 3.93 -21.20
N ASP A 467 -5.98 3.39 -22.18
CA ASP A 467 -6.70 4.23 -23.10
C ASP A 467 -8.06 4.64 -22.59
N ASN A 468 -8.48 5.77 -23.13
CA ASN A 468 -9.84 6.25 -23.10
C ASN A 468 -10.81 5.12 -23.44
N LEU A 469 -11.52 4.62 -22.42
CA LEU A 469 -12.46 3.50 -22.56
C LEU A 469 -13.67 3.82 -23.45
N ILE A 470 -13.81 5.09 -23.88
CA ILE A 470 -15.01 5.58 -24.56
C ILE A 470 -15.07 5.12 -26.03
N LEU A 471 -13.94 5.20 -26.74
CA LEU A 471 -13.87 4.80 -28.16
C LEU A 471 -13.20 3.45 -28.31
N THR A 472 -13.87 2.54 -29.05
CA THR A 472 -13.26 1.26 -29.41
C THR A 472 -12.20 1.47 -30.50
N GLU A 473 -11.24 0.54 -30.61
CA GLU A 473 -10.20 0.59 -31.63
C GLU A 473 -10.76 0.65 -33.06
N LYS A 474 -11.86 -0.04 -33.30
CA LYS A 474 -12.54 0.03 -34.58
C LYS A 474 -13.08 1.42 -34.89
N GLN A 475 -13.69 2.07 -33.89
CA GLN A 475 -14.19 3.44 -34.03
C GLN A 475 -13.04 4.43 -34.22
N ARG A 476 -11.94 4.29 -33.46
CA ARG A 476 -10.73 5.11 -33.63
C ARG A 476 -10.23 5.04 -35.08
N LYS A 477 -10.11 3.84 -35.61
CA LYS A 477 -9.69 3.63 -37.00
C LYS A 477 -10.65 4.26 -38.02
N GLU A 478 -11.97 4.12 -37.81
CA GLU A 478 -12.99 4.68 -38.70
C GLU A 478 -12.94 6.21 -38.79
N ILE A 479 -12.56 6.89 -37.71
CA ILE A 479 -12.49 8.35 -37.64
C ILE A 479 -11.08 8.91 -37.74
N GLY A 480 -10.08 8.07 -38.00
CA GLY A 480 -8.69 8.48 -38.19
C GLY A 480 -7.94 8.91 -36.94
N ILE A 481 -8.44 8.57 -35.74
CA ILE A 481 -7.72 8.78 -34.47
C ILE A 481 -6.72 7.65 -34.27
N THR A 482 -5.55 7.97 -33.77
CA THR A 482 -4.46 7.01 -33.50
C THR A 482 -4.93 5.83 -32.66
N THR A 483 -4.76 4.62 -33.21
CA THR A 483 -5.11 3.35 -32.57
C THR A 483 -4.03 2.89 -31.59
N LYS A 484 -4.35 1.91 -30.72
CA LYS A 484 -3.35 1.26 -29.84
C LYS A 484 -2.23 0.61 -30.65
N GLU A 485 -2.58 0.02 -31.79
CA GLU A 485 -1.61 -0.61 -32.67
C GLU A 485 -0.63 0.42 -33.24
N GLU A 486 -1.11 1.56 -33.69
CA GLU A 486 -0.28 2.67 -34.19
C GLU A 486 0.60 3.24 -33.06
N LYS A 487 0.07 3.43 -31.86
CA LYS A 487 0.86 3.86 -30.69
C LYS A 487 1.96 2.86 -30.34
N ARG A 488 1.66 1.55 -30.42
CA ARG A 488 2.65 0.49 -30.20
C ARG A 488 3.76 0.52 -31.26
N GLU A 489 3.44 0.79 -32.52
CA GLU A 489 4.44 0.97 -33.57
C GLU A 489 5.32 2.21 -33.35
N ILE A 490 4.76 3.29 -32.78
CA ILE A 490 5.55 4.47 -32.38
C ILE A 490 6.52 4.13 -31.25
N GLU A 491 6.07 3.39 -30.24
CA GLU A 491 6.96 2.92 -29.16
C GLU A 491 8.04 1.97 -29.68
N ARG A 492 7.65 1.08 -30.58
CA ARG A 492 8.58 0.16 -31.22
C ARG A 492 9.65 0.90 -32.02
N TYR A 493 9.24 1.95 -32.77
CA TYR A 493 10.18 2.83 -33.46
C TYR A 493 11.17 3.48 -32.47
N ARG A 494 10.68 4.08 -31.40
CA ARG A 494 11.52 4.74 -30.40
C ARG A 494 12.46 3.76 -29.71
N PHE A 495 12.00 2.56 -29.42
CA PHE A 495 12.85 1.51 -28.86
C PHE A 495 13.99 1.14 -29.82
N PHE A 496 13.70 0.88 -31.09
CA PHE A 496 14.75 0.56 -32.05
C PHE A 496 15.67 1.73 -32.33
N GLN A 497 15.16 2.94 -32.40
CA GLN A 497 15.98 4.13 -32.51
C GLN A 497 16.97 4.23 -31.35
N ALA A 498 16.52 3.97 -30.12
CA ALA A 498 17.38 3.99 -28.93
C ALA A 498 18.44 2.87 -28.99
N ILE A 499 18.02 1.63 -29.24
CA ILE A 499 18.94 0.48 -29.28
C ILE A 499 19.97 0.62 -30.39
N PHE A 500 19.60 1.07 -31.58
CA PHE A 500 20.50 1.21 -32.74
C PHE A 500 21.26 2.54 -32.77
N SER A 501 21.04 3.45 -31.82
CA SER A 501 21.90 4.62 -31.61
C SER A 501 23.27 4.21 -31.02
N GLY A 502 24.31 4.98 -31.33
CA GLY A 502 25.64 4.71 -30.83
C GLY A 502 26.34 3.47 -31.47
N LYS A 503 27.48 3.06 -30.91
CA LYS A 503 28.38 2.03 -31.50
C LYS A 503 27.98 0.61 -31.06
N ASP A 504 27.96 0.35 -29.75
CA ASP A 504 27.68 -0.97 -29.15
C ASP A 504 26.60 -0.77 -28.05
N CYS A 505 25.89 -1.84 -27.69
CA CYS A 505 25.01 -1.79 -26.54
C CYS A 505 24.98 -3.08 -25.74
N VAL A 506 24.71 -2.94 -24.46
CA VAL A 506 24.46 -4.03 -23.54
C VAL A 506 23.03 -3.86 -23.00
N ILE A 507 22.22 -4.89 -23.15
CA ILE A 507 20.81 -4.88 -22.77
C ILE A 507 20.63 -5.84 -21.59
N PHE A 508 20.00 -5.34 -20.55
CA PHE A 508 19.62 -6.09 -19.38
C PHE A 508 18.12 -6.33 -19.38
N THR A 509 17.72 -7.57 -19.18
CA THR A 509 16.33 -7.98 -19.11
C THR A 509 16.14 -8.97 -17.96
N LYS A 510 14.90 -9.13 -17.52
CA LYS A 510 14.54 -10.03 -16.42
C LYS A 510 13.49 -11.03 -16.88
N LYS A 511 13.52 -12.22 -16.24
CA LYS A 511 12.45 -13.19 -16.31
C LYS A 511 12.13 -13.68 -14.91
N ASP A 512 10.97 -13.31 -14.41
CA ASP A 512 10.48 -13.70 -13.08
C ASP A 512 9.14 -14.45 -13.25
N GLU A 513 9.20 -15.78 -13.15
CA GLU A 513 8.05 -16.65 -13.36
C GLU A 513 7.01 -16.48 -12.21
N GLU A 514 7.44 -16.08 -11.00
CA GLU A 514 6.53 -15.90 -9.87
C GLU A 514 5.71 -14.61 -10.02
N LYS A 515 6.33 -13.56 -10.56
CA LYS A 515 5.68 -12.27 -10.81
C LYS A 515 5.08 -12.15 -12.21
N GLY A 516 5.32 -13.13 -13.08
CA GLY A 516 4.87 -13.12 -14.46
C GLY A 516 5.58 -12.07 -15.34
N VAL A 517 6.82 -11.70 -15.00
CA VAL A 517 7.61 -10.75 -15.79
C VAL A 517 8.39 -11.50 -16.87
N GLU A 518 8.23 -11.06 -18.12
CA GLU A 518 8.88 -11.65 -19.28
C GLU A 518 9.73 -10.61 -20.02
N ILE A 519 10.54 -11.10 -20.97
CA ILE A 519 11.33 -10.26 -21.87
C ILE A 519 10.38 -9.35 -22.68
N SER A 520 10.77 -8.10 -22.90
CA SER A 520 10.01 -7.20 -23.79
C SER A 520 9.83 -7.81 -25.18
N PRO A 521 8.61 -7.84 -25.76
CA PRO A 521 8.36 -8.30 -27.12
C PRO A 521 9.23 -7.58 -28.18
N PHE A 522 9.56 -6.32 -27.95
CA PHE A 522 10.45 -5.57 -28.84
C PHE A 522 11.89 -6.08 -28.79
N LEU A 523 12.34 -6.54 -27.63
CA LEU A 523 13.65 -7.16 -27.49
C LEU A 523 13.66 -8.57 -28.09
N GLU A 524 12.59 -9.34 -27.89
CA GLU A 524 12.46 -10.67 -28.52
C GLU A 524 12.56 -10.59 -30.04
N GLU A 525 11.99 -9.55 -30.66
CA GLU A 525 12.10 -9.34 -32.10
C GLU A 525 13.54 -9.15 -32.57
N ILE A 526 14.38 -8.44 -31.80
CA ILE A 526 15.82 -8.28 -32.05
C ILE A 526 16.53 -9.63 -31.89
N ILE A 527 16.25 -10.36 -30.81
CA ILE A 527 16.84 -11.66 -30.53
C ILE A 527 16.54 -12.64 -31.67
N LEU A 528 15.30 -12.73 -32.10
CA LEU A 528 14.89 -13.62 -33.18
C LEU A 528 15.52 -13.23 -34.54
N LYS A 529 15.48 -11.94 -34.86
CA LYS A 529 15.99 -11.46 -36.16
C LYS A 529 17.49 -11.74 -36.35
N TYR A 530 18.27 -11.55 -35.31
CA TYR A 530 19.73 -11.68 -35.41
C TYR A 530 20.29 -12.95 -34.74
N SER A 531 19.40 -13.83 -34.24
CA SER A 531 19.75 -15.04 -33.51
C SER A 531 20.75 -14.79 -32.36
N LEU A 532 20.46 -13.75 -31.55
CA LEU A 532 21.35 -13.35 -30.47
C LEU A 532 21.21 -14.30 -29.27
N PRO A 533 22.33 -14.70 -28.64
CA PRO A 533 22.27 -15.51 -27.44
C PRO A 533 21.84 -14.67 -26.21
N LEU A 534 21.03 -15.26 -25.34
CA LEU A 534 20.81 -14.75 -24.01
C LEU A 534 21.95 -15.18 -23.09
N LEU A 535 22.73 -14.24 -22.64
CA LEU A 535 23.86 -14.48 -21.74
C LEU A 535 23.32 -14.64 -20.30
N LYS A 536 23.91 -15.57 -19.55
CA LYS A 536 23.62 -15.72 -18.14
C LYS A 536 24.40 -14.69 -17.34
N THR A 537 23.89 -14.39 -16.15
CA THR A 537 24.56 -13.49 -15.22
C THR A 537 26.02 -13.91 -15.00
N PRO A 538 26.98 -12.98 -15.10
CA PRO A 538 28.36 -13.23 -14.80
C PRO A 538 28.63 -13.35 -13.29
N VAL A 539 27.64 -13.00 -12.46
CA VAL A 539 27.80 -12.94 -11.01
C VAL A 539 27.49 -14.28 -10.37
N GLN A 540 28.49 -14.90 -9.72
CA GLN A 540 28.27 -16.08 -8.90
C GLN A 540 27.68 -15.64 -7.53
N ASN A 541 26.75 -16.41 -6.96
CA ASN A 541 26.03 -16.09 -5.71
C ASN A 541 26.95 -15.62 -4.57
N ARG A 542 28.12 -16.24 -4.40
CA ARG A 542 29.07 -15.84 -3.34
C ARG A 542 29.69 -14.47 -3.57
N ASN A 543 30.01 -14.12 -4.81
CA ASN A 543 30.56 -12.82 -5.16
C ASN A 543 29.49 -11.73 -5.05
N SER A 544 28.25 -12.02 -5.42
CA SER A 544 27.11 -11.10 -5.28
C SER A 544 26.88 -10.68 -3.84
N ILE A 545 26.86 -11.65 -2.93
CA ILE A 545 26.71 -11.40 -1.49
C ILE A 545 27.88 -10.56 -0.96
N ASN A 546 29.10 -10.86 -1.33
CA ASN A 546 30.26 -10.09 -0.90
C ASN A 546 30.27 -8.66 -1.46
N MET A 547 29.85 -8.47 -2.71
CA MET A 547 29.69 -7.13 -3.29
C MET A 547 28.61 -6.34 -2.58
N LEU A 548 27.45 -6.95 -2.31
CA LEU A 548 26.37 -6.33 -1.56
C LEU A 548 26.84 -5.90 -0.17
N LYS A 549 27.56 -6.78 0.54
CA LYS A 549 28.14 -6.49 1.85
C LYS A 549 29.08 -5.28 1.81
N LYS A 550 30.00 -5.25 0.88
CA LYS A 550 30.95 -4.13 0.73
C LYS A 550 30.25 -2.82 0.38
N SER A 551 29.18 -2.88 -0.42
CA SER A 551 28.46 -1.69 -0.89
C SER A 551 27.50 -1.12 0.14
N LEU A 552 26.80 -1.98 0.90
CA LEU A 552 25.76 -1.54 1.84
C LEU A 552 26.30 -1.22 3.23
N VAL A 553 27.32 -1.92 3.70
CA VAL A 553 27.74 -1.87 5.11
C VAL A 553 29.13 -1.29 5.31
N GLY A 554 29.98 -1.27 4.27
CA GLY A 554 31.38 -0.83 4.42
C GLY A 554 32.21 -1.69 5.40
N VAL A 555 31.63 -2.77 5.93
CA VAL A 555 32.21 -3.64 6.94
C VAL A 555 32.34 -5.03 6.34
N GLU A 556 33.48 -5.65 6.49
CA GLU A 556 33.63 -7.08 6.26
C GLU A 556 32.85 -7.83 7.36
N LEU A 557 31.59 -8.19 7.05
CA LEU A 557 30.91 -9.17 7.88
C LEU A 557 31.66 -10.49 7.73
N GLY A 558 32.35 -10.89 8.79
CA GLY A 558 32.94 -12.22 8.85
C GLY A 558 31.84 -13.24 8.60
N TYR A 559 31.99 -14.07 7.58
CA TYR A 559 31.15 -15.25 7.44
C TYR A 559 31.66 -16.26 8.46
N SER A 560 30.98 -16.41 9.58
CA SER A 560 30.93 -17.72 10.18
C SER A 560 30.08 -18.57 9.22
N GLN A 561 30.65 -19.64 8.65
CA GLN A 561 29.81 -20.71 8.14
C GLN A 561 28.81 -20.99 9.25
N SER A 562 27.53 -21.00 8.92
CA SER A 562 26.50 -21.40 9.87
C SER A 562 26.84 -22.79 10.38
N SER A 563 27.59 -22.86 11.44
CA SER A 563 27.43 -23.92 12.42
C SER A 563 25.95 -23.84 12.78
N ASP A 564 25.25 -24.95 12.85
CA ASP A 564 23.90 -25.02 13.39
C ASP A 564 23.83 -24.06 14.58
N GLU A 565 23.15 -22.93 14.42
CA GLU A 565 23.01 -21.96 15.51
C GLU A 565 22.25 -22.68 16.62
N ARG A 566 22.95 -22.94 17.70
CA ARG A 566 22.39 -23.58 18.88
C ARG A 566 21.95 -22.47 19.81
N TYR A 567 20.70 -22.48 20.15
CA TYR A 567 20.13 -21.58 21.13
C TYR A 567 20.34 -22.18 22.52
N ILE A 568 21.43 -21.78 23.18
CA ILE A 568 21.83 -22.29 24.49
C ILE A 568 21.04 -21.55 25.58
N LYS A 569 20.55 -22.28 26.57
CA LYS A 569 19.88 -21.68 27.73
C LYS A 569 20.87 -20.98 28.60
N ASP A 570 20.56 -19.75 29.00
CA ASP A 570 21.30 -18.98 30.00
C ASP A 570 20.49 -18.88 31.32
N SER A 571 21.19 -18.77 32.42
CA SER A 571 20.55 -18.49 33.73
C SER A 571 19.79 -17.17 33.73
N GLU A 572 20.20 -16.19 32.90
CA GLU A 572 19.52 -14.91 32.74
C GLU A 572 18.17 -15.01 32.01
N ASP A 573 17.92 -16.12 31.29
CA ASP A 573 16.64 -16.37 30.62
C ASP A 573 15.48 -16.52 31.62
N PHE A 574 15.81 -16.86 32.88
CA PHE A 574 14.79 -17.15 33.88
C PHE A 574 14.93 -16.21 35.10
N LYS A 575 14.00 -15.28 35.23
CA LYS A 575 13.98 -14.31 36.34
C LYS A 575 13.95 -15.03 37.69
N GLU A 576 14.97 -14.80 38.48
CA GLU A 576 15.13 -15.42 39.80
C GLU A 576 15.12 -16.97 39.78
N GLY A 577 15.48 -17.59 38.66
CA GLY A 577 15.43 -19.05 38.52
C GLY A 577 14.00 -19.62 38.46
N LYS A 578 13.00 -18.82 38.13
CA LYS A 578 11.58 -19.21 38.12
C LYS A 578 10.98 -19.13 36.72
N LEU A 579 10.19 -20.15 36.36
CA LEU A 579 9.41 -20.20 35.13
C LEU A 579 7.94 -20.46 35.43
N GLN A 580 7.05 -19.61 34.95
CA GLN A 580 5.60 -19.81 35.05
C GLN A 580 5.05 -20.30 33.70
N ILE A 581 4.36 -21.41 33.70
CA ILE A 581 3.85 -22.03 32.47
C ILE A 581 2.31 -22.13 32.54
N GLY A 582 1.62 -21.54 31.57
CA GLY A 582 0.19 -21.74 31.34
C GLY A 582 -0.08 -22.84 30.29
N THR A 583 -1.33 -23.12 30.01
CA THR A 583 -1.72 -24.16 29.03
C THR A 583 -1.18 -23.88 27.64
N TYR A 584 -1.22 -22.62 27.21
CA TYR A 584 -0.71 -22.20 25.89
C TYR A 584 0.81 -22.26 25.83
N ASP A 585 1.47 -21.82 26.91
CA ASP A 585 2.92 -21.85 27.04
C ASP A 585 3.44 -23.29 27.01
N TYR A 586 2.73 -24.21 27.72
CA TYR A 586 3.04 -25.63 27.72
C TYR A 586 2.89 -26.25 26.33
N ASP A 587 1.81 -25.96 25.62
CA ASP A 587 1.60 -26.47 24.26
C ASP A 587 2.69 -26.00 23.30
N ASN A 588 3.10 -24.74 23.38
CA ASN A 588 4.20 -24.17 22.60
C ASN A 588 5.54 -24.83 22.94
N LEU A 589 5.81 -25.00 24.24
CA LEU A 589 7.02 -25.65 24.73
C LEU A 589 7.16 -27.08 24.20
N ILE A 590 6.08 -27.87 24.17
CA ILE A 590 6.10 -29.25 23.69
C ILE A 590 6.22 -29.31 22.16
N LYS A 591 5.54 -28.44 21.44
CA LYS A 591 5.59 -28.40 19.98
C LYS A 591 6.95 -27.97 19.44
N CYS A 592 7.55 -26.95 20.04
CA CYS A 592 8.83 -26.41 19.64
C CYS A 592 9.44 -25.54 20.76
N PRO A 593 10.37 -26.06 21.57
CA PRO A 593 11.07 -25.30 22.63
C PRO A 593 11.69 -24.00 22.12
N LEU A 594 12.19 -23.99 20.89
CA LEU A 594 12.75 -22.76 20.28
C LEU A 594 11.66 -21.72 19.99
N SER A 595 10.46 -22.13 19.58
CA SER A 595 9.33 -21.19 19.43
C SER A 595 8.91 -20.60 20.78
N PHE A 596 8.92 -21.44 21.83
CA PHE A 596 8.68 -20.98 23.20
C PHE A 596 9.73 -19.97 23.65
N TYR A 597 11.01 -20.19 23.34
CA TYR A 597 12.10 -19.24 23.63
C TYR A 597 11.82 -17.88 22.96
N PHE A 598 11.55 -17.86 21.68
CA PHE A 598 11.29 -16.61 20.97
C PHE A 598 10.06 -15.86 21.53
N SER A 599 8.99 -16.57 21.86
CA SER A 599 7.75 -15.94 22.33
C SER A 599 7.80 -15.53 23.80
N ASN A 600 8.32 -16.39 24.68
CA ASN A 600 8.15 -16.25 26.12
C ASN A 600 9.40 -15.72 26.84
N ILE A 601 10.58 -16.00 26.32
CA ILE A 601 11.85 -15.55 26.90
C ILE A 601 12.30 -14.25 26.21
N GLU A 602 12.50 -14.26 24.89
CA GLU A 602 12.88 -13.08 24.12
C GLU A 602 11.73 -12.08 23.94
N GLY A 603 10.50 -12.51 24.16
CA GLY A 603 9.33 -11.64 24.01
C GLY A 603 9.12 -11.13 22.58
N LEU A 604 9.58 -11.87 21.57
CA LEU A 604 9.40 -11.50 20.18
C LEU A 604 7.92 -11.57 19.84
N THR A 605 7.35 -10.43 19.58
CA THR A 605 5.96 -10.32 19.16
C THR A 605 5.85 -10.40 17.64
N HIS A 606 4.88 -11.15 17.18
CA HIS A 606 4.56 -11.30 15.77
C HIS A 606 3.85 -10.05 15.24
N THR A 607 4.28 -9.55 14.09
CA THR A 607 3.50 -8.60 13.31
C THR A 607 2.32 -9.33 12.67
N LEU A 608 1.18 -9.33 13.32
CA LEU A 608 -0.04 -9.86 12.73
C LEU A 608 -0.32 -9.11 11.43
N LYS A 609 -0.54 -9.85 10.36
CA LYS A 609 -1.26 -9.31 9.20
C LYS A 609 -2.64 -8.92 9.71
N TYR A 610 -2.82 -7.63 9.85
CA TYR A 610 -4.03 -7.06 10.36
C TYR A 610 -5.16 -7.29 9.34
N GLU A 611 -6.09 -8.21 9.66
CA GLU A 611 -7.28 -8.45 8.86
C GLU A 611 -8.44 -7.65 9.45
N ASP A 612 -8.78 -6.55 8.80
CA ASP A 612 -9.86 -5.64 9.23
C ASP A 612 -11.28 -6.17 8.98
N LYS A 613 -11.42 -7.32 8.33
CA LYS A 613 -12.69 -7.72 7.72
C LYS A 613 -13.67 -8.35 8.70
N ASP A 614 -13.20 -9.06 9.74
CA ASP A 614 -14.05 -9.86 10.62
C ASP A 614 -13.76 -9.62 12.11
N ILE A 615 -14.71 -10.03 12.98
CA ILE A 615 -14.47 -10.09 14.41
C ILE A 615 -13.49 -11.24 14.67
N SER A 616 -12.38 -10.94 15.33
CA SER A 616 -11.41 -11.98 15.68
C SER A 616 -12.03 -12.97 16.67
N SER A 617 -11.73 -14.25 16.50
CA SER A 617 -12.18 -15.32 17.42
C SER A 617 -11.78 -15.04 18.87
N ARG A 618 -10.66 -14.33 19.07
CA ARG A 618 -10.18 -13.90 20.39
C ARG A 618 -11.15 -12.88 21.03
N VAL A 619 -11.54 -11.83 20.31
CA VAL A 619 -12.46 -10.79 20.81
C VAL A 619 -13.81 -11.41 21.14
N LEU A 620 -14.33 -12.26 20.25
CA LEU A 620 -15.58 -12.97 20.51
C LEU A 620 -15.46 -13.90 21.73
N GLY A 621 -14.33 -14.59 21.89
CA GLY A 621 -14.02 -15.39 23.06
C GLY A 621 -14.08 -14.56 24.35
N ILE A 622 -13.38 -13.42 24.41
CA ILE A 622 -13.36 -12.53 25.56
C ILE A 622 -14.79 -12.09 25.94
N ILE A 623 -15.60 -11.68 24.95
CA ILE A 623 -17.01 -11.26 25.19
C ILE A 623 -17.81 -12.40 25.80
N VAL A 624 -17.75 -13.60 25.24
CA VAL A 624 -18.52 -14.77 25.72
C VAL A 624 -18.07 -15.19 27.11
N HIS A 625 -16.77 -15.32 27.36
CA HIS A 625 -16.22 -15.66 28.67
C HIS A 625 -16.65 -14.64 29.73
N LYS A 626 -16.55 -13.35 29.39
CA LYS A 626 -16.97 -12.28 30.31
C LYS A 626 -18.46 -12.35 30.68
N VAL A 627 -19.32 -12.57 29.73
CA VAL A 627 -20.77 -12.72 29.95
C VAL A 627 -21.08 -13.94 30.81
N LEU A 628 -20.44 -15.07 30.54
CA LEU A 628 -20.61 -16.30 31.30
C LEU A 628 -20.05 -16.15 32.74
N GLU A 629 -18.88 -15.54 32.90
CA GLU A 629 -18.28 -15.23 34.19
C GLU A 629 -19.21 -14.33 35.03
N GLU A 630 -19.67 -13.19 34.49
CA GLU A 630 -20.56 -12.27 35.19
C GLU A 630 -21.89 -12.93 35.54
N TYR A 631 -22.42 -13.76 34.65
CA TYR A 631 -23.65 -14.51 34.93
C TYR A 631 -23.47 -15.52 36.05
N VAL A 632 -22.46 -16.40 35.97
CA VAL A 632 -22.14 -17.39 37.02
C VAL A 632 -21.90 -16.72 38.37
N ASN A 633 -21.14 -15.61 38.37
CA ASN A 633 -20.86 -14.84 39.58
C ASN A 633 -22.14 -14.18 40.18
N SER A 634 -23.18 -13.95 39.38
CA SER A 634 -24.46 -13.42 39.89
C SER A 634 -25.33 -14.48 40.54
N ILE A 635 -25.23 -15.76 40.14
CA ILE A 635 -26.13 -16.83 40.55
C ILE A 635 -25.51 -17.85 41.52
N TRP A 636 -24.18 -17.90 41.71
CA TRP A 636 -23.49 -19.01 42.37
C TRP A 636 -24.01 -19.29 43.80
N LYS A 637 -24.32 -18.25 44.60
CA LYS A 637 -24.85 -18.43 45.97
C LYS A 637 -26.21 -19.13 45.98
N LYS A 638 -27.09 -18.74 45.01
CA LYS A 638 -28.38 -19.35 44.84
C LYS A 638 -28.28 -20.79 44.36
N VAL A 639 -27.32 -21.07 43.46
CA VAL A 639 -27.07 -22.42 42.94
C VAL A 639 -26.64 -23.36 44.08
N LEU A 640 -25.85 -22.91 45.05
CA LEU A 640 -25.44 -23.71 46.20
C LEU A 640 -26.60 -24.00 47.16
N GLN A 641 -27.65 -23.14 47.19
CA GLN A 641 -28.80 -23.32 48.08
C GLN A 641 -29.95 -24.08 47.44
N ASP A 642 -30.34 -23.66 46.24
CA ASP A 642 -31.56 -24.07 45.53
C ASP A 642 -31.31 -24.86 44.27
N GLY A 643 -30.06 -25.12 43.88
CA GLY A 643 -29.70 -25.69 42.60
C GLY A 643 -29.75 -24.69 41.45
N ILE A 644 -29.45 -25.16 40.21
CA ILE A 644 -29.41 -24.34 39.01
C ILE A 644 -30.83 -23.91 38.62
N GLY A 645 -31.12 -22.59 38.68
CA GLY A 645 -32.41 -22.02 38.30
C GLY A 645 -32.63 -21.91 36.78
N GLU A 646 -33.79 -21.39 36.40
CA GLU A 646 -34.03 -21.03 35.01
C GLU A 646 -33.31 -19.72 34.66
N VAL A 647 -32.89 -19.67 33.37
CA VAL A 647 -32.14 -18.54 32.82
C VAL A 647 -33.03 -17.81 31.84
N GLU A 648 -33.25 -16.55 32.08
CA GLU A 648 -34.05 -15.70 31.19
C GLU A 648 -33.23 -15.23 29.99
N TYR A 649 -33.76 -15.46 28.80
CA TYR A 649 -33.10 -15.05 27.54
C TYR A 649 -32.80 -13.54 27.51
N SER A 650 -33.73 -12.71 27.94
CA SER A 650 -33.60 -11.24 27.97
C SER A 650 -32.40 -10.79 28.82
N GLU A 651 -32.15 -11.45 29.96
CA GLU A 651 -31.02 -11.12 30.83
C GLU A 651 -29.67 -11.43 30.15
N VAL A 652 -29.58 -12.59 29.52
CA VAL A 652 -28.35 -12.98 28.80
C VAL A 652 -28.10 -12.06 27.60
N GLU A 653 -29.17 -11.76 26.83
CA GLU A 653 -29.06 -10.88 25.66
C GLU A 653 -28.62 -9.46 26.06
N GLU A 654 -29.14 -8.92 27.16
CA GLU A 654 -28.75 -7.60 27.65
C GLU A 654 -27.28 -7.57 28.08
N ARG A 655 -26.81 -8.62 28.80
CA ARG A 655 -25.39 -8.76 29.15
C ARG A 655 -24.50 -8.88 27.92
N MET A 656 -24.93 -9.63 26.91
CA MET A 656 -24.21 -9.73 25.64
C MET A 656 -24.13 -8.36 24.95
N LYS A 657 -25.23 -7.64 24.81
CA LYS A 657 -25.24 -6.27 24.24
C LYS A 657 -24.30 -5.34 24.98
N LYS A 658 -24.30 -5.39 26.31
CA LYS A 658 -23.41 -4.59 27.16
C LYS A 658 -21.93 -4.95 26.93
N ALA A 659 -21.59 -6.23 26.86
CA ALA A 659 -20.24 -6.70 26.63
C ALA A 659 -19.73 -6.33 25.21
N PHE A 660 -20.57 -6.49 24.20
CA PHE A 660 -20.27 -6.03 22.83
C PHE A 660 -20.02 -4.52 22.79
N LYS A 661 -20.85 -3.73 23.48
CA LYS A 661 -20.66 -2.28 23.56
C LYS A 661 -19.36 -1.89 24.25
N LYS A 662 -18.93 -2.64 25.26
CA LYS A 662 -17.65 -2.41 25.96
C LYS A 662 -16.44 -2.68 25.06
N GLU A 663 -16.49 -3.75 24.27
CA GLU A 663 -15.41 -4.15 23.35
C GLU A 663 -15.55 -3.51 21.95
N ARG A 664 -16.38 -2.47 21.83
CA ARG A 664 -16.75 -1.88 20.52
C ARG A 664 -15.55 -1.40 19.69
N ALA A 665 -14.50 -0.90 20.34
CA ALA A 665 -13.27 -0.44 19.69
C ALA A 665 -12.49 -1.57 19.00
N LYS A 666 -12.81 -2.84 19.33
CA LYS A 666 -12.18 -4.04 18.78
C LYS A 666 -13.01 -4.74 17.70
N ILE A 667 -14.15 -4.19 17.33
CA ILE A 667 -15.12 -4.78 16.39
C ILE A 667 -15.25 -3.87 15.17
N PRO A 668 -15.11 -4.41 13.92
CA PRO A 668 -15.31 -3.62 12.71
C PRO A 668 -16.73 -3.03 12.65
N LEU A 669 -16.85 -1.76 12.26
CA LEU A 669 -18.12 -1.04 12.25
C LEU A 669 -19.15 -1.62 11.27
N HIS A 670 -18.68 -2.15 10.16
CA HIS A 670 -19.59 -2.80 9.19
C HIS A 670 -20.25 -4.08 9.72
N MET A 671 -19.74 -4.64 10.82
CA MET A 671 -20.28 -5.84 11.46
C MET A 671 -21.43 -5.53 12.45
N ASP A 672 -21.77 -4.28 12.69
CA ASP A 672 -22.78 -3.89 13.70
C ASP A 672 -24.10 -4.63 13.54
N ASN A 673 -24.71 -4.53 12.38
CA ASN A 673 -25.99 -5.19 12.13
C ASN A 673 -25.90 -6.71 12.27
N TYR A 674 -24.78 -7.30 11.82
CA TYR A 674 -24.55 -8.74 11.96
C TYR A 674 -24.40 -9.13 13.44
N CYS A 675 -23.70 -8.32 14.24
CA CYS A 675 -23.58 -8.55 15.68
C CYS A 675 -24.93 -8.47 16.38
N GLU A 676 -25.70 -7.40 16.13
CA GLU A 676 -26.95 -7.13 16.82
C GLU A 676 -28.08 -8.10 16.41
N GLU A 677 -28.21 -8.37 15.12
CA GLU A 677 -29.34 -9.15 14.59
C GLU A 677 -29.07 -10.67 14.54
N ILE A 678 -27.80 -11.09 14.46
CA ILE A 678 -27.44 -12.49 14.26
C ILE A 678 -26.60 -13.06 15.40
N MET A 679 -25.42 -12.47 15.69
CA MET A 679 -24.47 -13.06 16.65
C MET A 679 -25.02 -13.05 18.08
N ILE A 680 -25.41 -11.89 18.58
CA ILE A 680 -25.92 -11.75 19.94
C ILE A 680 -27.12 -12.65 20.18
N PRO A 681 -28.16 -12.69 19.33
CA PRO A 681 -29.29 -13.59 19.51
C PRO A 681 -28.93 -15.09 19.46
N ILE A 682 -28.01 -15.50 18.58
CA ILE A 682 -27.61 -16.90 18.49
C ILE A 682 -26.86 -17.33 19.76
N ILE A 683 -25.85 -16.56 20.15
CA ILE A 683 -25.00 -16.89 21.31
C ILE A 683 -25.84 -16.85 22.59
N SER A 684 -26.73 -15.86 22.75
CA SER A 684 -27.60 -15.74 23.91
C SER A 684 -28.52 -16.97 24.06
N ARG A 685 -29.14 -17.42 22.95
CA ARG A 685 -29.94 -18.64 22.94
C ARG A 685 -29.12 -19.89 23.32
N ASN A 686 -27.90 -19.96 22.83
CA ASN A 686 -27.03 -21.09 23.11
C ASN A 686 -26.57 -21.10 24.59
N ILE A 687 -26.30 -19.93 25.18
CA ILE A 687 -26.00 -19.80 26.62
C ILE A 687 -27.23 -20.21 27.46
N VAL A 688 -28.43 -19.76 27.14
CA VAL A 688 -29.65 -20.20 27.83
C VAL A 688 -29.84 -21.71 27.75
N ARG A 689 -29.63 -22.29 26.58
CA ARG A 689 -29.68 -23.75 26.37
C ARG A 689 -28.62 -24.48 27.24
N PHE A 690 -27.38 -23.97 27.26
CA PHE A 690 -26.30 -24.50 28.07
C PHE A 690 -26.71 -24.60 29.54
N PHE A 691 -27.24 -23.56 30.15
CA PHE A 691 -27.68 -23.58 31.54
C PHE A 691 -28.91 -24.45 31.77
N ARG A 692 -29.83 -24.56 30.81
CA ARG A 692 -30.96 -25.47 30.86
C ARG A 692 -30.50 -26.94 30.86
N ASP A 693 -29.50 -27.27 30.04
CA ASP A 693 -28.94 -28.62 30.00
C ASP A 693 -28.17 -28.94 31.30
N LEU A 694 -27.45 -27.95 31.87
CA LEU A 694 -26.84 -28.07 33.20
C LEU A 694 -27.91 -28.27 34.28
N LYS A 695 -29.01 -27.50 34.30
CA LYS A 695 -30.11 -27.68 35.23
C LYS A 695 -30.64 -29.12 35.19
N ALA A 696 -30.91 -29.65 34.00
CA ALA A 696 -31.41 -31.02 33.86
C ALA A 696 -30.39 -32.05 34.37
N ASN A 697 -29.09 -31.85 34.16
CA ASN A 697 -28.04 -32.77 34.60
C ASN A 697 -27.83 -32.76 36.13
N TYR A 698 -28.17 -31.68 36.82
CA TYR A 698 -28.00 -31.49 38.27
C TYR A 698 -29.31 -31.45 39.02
N GLU A 699 -30.45 -31.85 38.44
CA GLU A 699 -31.74 -31.89 39.10
C GLU A 699 -31.71 -32.87 40.29
N GLY A 700 -31.95 -32.36 41.48
CA GLY A 700 -31.91 -33.17 42.72
C GLY A 700 -30.53 -33.52 43.25
N ILE A 701 -29.44 -32.99 42.67
CA ILE A 701 -28.07 -33.23 43.07
C ILE A 701 -27.51 -32.01 43.82
N ALA A 702 -26.98 -32.25 45.03
CA ALA A 702 -26.38 -31.17 45.82
C ALA A 702 -25.04 -30.71 45.17
N ILE A 703 -24.97 -29.42 44.88
CA ILE A 703 -23.77 -28.78 44.33
C ILE A 703 -23.00 -28.14 45.51
N LYS A 704 -21.75 -28.55 45.69
CA LYS A 704 -20.84 -28.07 46.73
C LYS A 704 -20.06 -26.82 46.32
N ARG A 705 -19.74 -26.74 45.04
CA ARG A 705 -19.05 -25.61 44.45
C ARG A 705 -19.57 -25.32 43.03
N PHE A 706 -19.79 -24.05 42.74
CA PHE A 706 -20.15 -23.56 41.41
C PHE A 706 -19.41 -22.25 41.21
N GLN A 707 -18.29 -22.31 40.52
CA GLN A 707 -17.34 -21.18 40.45
C GLN A 707 -16.82 -21.01 39.04
N SER A 708 -16.97 -19.77 38.54
CA SER A 708 -16.35 -19.33 37.27
C SER A 708 -14.94 -18.86 37.51
N GLU A 709 -14.09 -19.01 36.49
CA GLU A 709 -12.75 -18.47 36.42
C GLU A 709 -11.88 -18.84 37.67
N LYS A 710 -11.96 -20.10 38.03
CA LYS A 710 -11.14 -20.58 39.15
C LYS A 710 -9.66 -20.61 38.77
N SER A 711 -8.90 -19.71 39.37
CA SER A 711 -7.45 -19.68 39.26
C SER A 711 -6.81 -20.64 40.27
N SER A 712 -5.81 -21.38 39.85
CA SER A 712 -4.90 -22.08 40.71
C SER A 712 -3.52 -21.45 40.61
N TYR A 713 -3.01 -20.96 41.74
CA TYR A 713 -1.61 -20.56 41.93
C TYR A 713 -1.04 -21.48 43.00
N GLU A 714 -0.13 -22.36 42.64
CA GLU A 714 0.63 -23.09 43.61
C GLU A 714 1.75 -22.21 44.14
N ASN A 715 1.83 -22.05 45.46
CA ASN A 715 2.95 -21.37 46.11
C ASN A 715 4.21 -22.25 46.15
N THR A 716 4.07 -23.51 45.78
CA THR A 716 5.16 -24.49 45.68
C THR A 716 5.42 -24.79 44.19
N PRO A 717 6.69 -24.90 43.77
CA PRO A 717 6.97 -25.26 42.41
C PRO A 717 6.41 -26.67 42.08
N PHE A 718 5.83 -26.82 40.92
CA PHE A 718 5.42 -28.13 40.41
C PHE A 718 6.61 -29.04 40.12
N TYR A 719 7.71 -28.44 39.67
CA TYR A 719 9.00 -29.08 39.48
C TYR A 719 10.12 -28.18 40.04
N SER A 720 11.02 -28.75 40.82
CA SER A 720 12.21 -28.08 41.38
C SER A 720 13.47 -28.70 40.81
N GLY A 721 14.31 -27.88 40.22
CA GLY A 721 15.58 -28.21 39.58
C GLY A 721 16.49 -27.01 39.55
N ASP A 722 17.29 -26.89 38.50
CA ASP A 722 18.05 -25.66 38.23
C ASP A 722 17.11 -24.47 37.98
N ILE A 723 15.90 -24.77 37.58
CA ILE A 723 14.81 -23.80 37.33
C ILE A 723 13.58 -24.33 38.09
N ASP A 724 12.98 -23.53 38.94
CA ASP A 724 11.71 -23.84 39.58
C ASP A 724 10.54 -23.54 38.65
N VAL A 725 9.74 -24.55 38.30
CA VAL A 725 8.62 -24.41 37.38
C VAL A 725 7.30 -24.37 38.16
N TYR A 726 6.54 -23.31 37.92
CA TYR A 726 5.23 -23.08 38.51
C TYR A 726 4.16 -23.23 37.43
N LEU A 727 3.12 -24.02 37.69
CA LEU A 727 1.97 -24.14 36.80
C LEU A 727 0.94 -23.05 37.09
N ARG A 728 0.44 -22.43 36.10
CA ARG A 728 -0.69 -21.49 36.18
C ARG A 728 -1.84 -21.96 35.28
N GLY A 729 -3.05 -21.83 35.78
CA GLY A 729 -4.23 -22.17 35.01
C GLY A 729 -5.48 -21.50 35.56
N ARG A 730 -6.44 -21.29 34.69
CA ARG A 730 -7.72 -20.67 35.03
C ARG A 730 -8.83 -21.42 34.30
N ALA A 731 -9.58 -22.24 35.01
CA ALA A 731 -10.68 -23.01 34.46
C ALA A 731 -11.95 -22.14 34.38
N ASP A 732 -12.64 -22.16 33.25
CA ASP A 732 -13.77 -21.27 32.96
C ASP A 732 -14.96 -21.50 33.90
N LEU A 733 -15.34 -22.78 34.13
CA LEU A 733 -16.35 -23.15 35.13
C LEU A 733 -15.97 -24.46 35.80
N VAL A 734 -16.02 -24.47 37.13
CA VAL A 734 -15.81 -25.65 37.96
C VAL A 734 -17.07 -25.93 38.77
N ILE A 735 -17.55 -27.18 38.68
CA ILE A 735 -18.70 -27.70 39.43
C ILE A 735 -18.23 -28.87 40.28
N GLU A 736 -18.35 -28.79 41.61
CA GLU A 736 -18.13 -29.90 42.50
C GLU A 736 -19.46 -30.29 43.14
N SER A 737 -19.83 -31.57 43.04
CA SER A 737 -21.11 -32.09 43.48
C SER A 737 -20.97 -33.47 44.16
N GLU A 738 -22.08 -34.02 44.58
CA GLU A 738 -22.11 -35.41 45.14
C GLU A 738 -21.75 -36.49 44.11
N ILE A 739 -21.96 -36.18 42.80
CA ILE A 739 -21.67 -37.14 41.74
C ILE A 739 -20.26 -36.97 41.15
N GLY A 740 -19.44 -36.05 41.72
CA GLY A 740 -18.08 -35.80 41.29
C GLY A 740 -17.81 -34.39 40.86
N ASN A 741 -16.59 -34.18 40.34
CA ASN A 741 -16.13 -32.89 39.87
C ASN A 741 -16.28 -32.78 38.36
N GLU A 742 -16.66 -31.61 37.88
CA GLU A 742 -16.70 -31.27 36.45
C GLU A 742 -15.94 -29.97 36.16
N ILE A 743 -15.20 -29.96 35.10
CA ILE A 743 -14.54 -28.77 34.56
C ILE A 743 -15.11 -28.51 33.18
N ILE A 744 -15.55 -27.29 32.94
CA ILE A 744 -16.14 -26.83 31.66
C ILE A 744 -15.29 -25.70 31.11
N ASP A 745 -14.87 -25.88 29.88
CA ASP A 745 -14.12 -24.88 29.11
C ASP A 745 -15.05 -24.27 28.03
N TYR A 746 -15.03 -22.95 27.92
CA TYR A 746 -15.87 -22.23 26.96
C TYR A 746 -15.12 -21.97 25.67
N LYS A 747 -15.71 -22.26 24.53
CA LYS A 747 -15.11 -22.04 23.21
C LYS A 747 -16.05 -21.32 22.27
N THR A 748 -15.49 -20.46 21.45
CA THR A 748 -16.16 -19.86 20.28
C THR A 748 -15.59 -20.40 18.97
N GLY A 749 -14.41 -21.00 19.00
CA GLY A 749 -13.69 -21.62 17.88
C GLY A 749 -13.41 -23.10 18.09
N ASN A 750 -12.22 -23.54 17.65
CA ASN A 750 -11.77 -24.92 17.80
C ASN A 750 -11.25 -25.18 19.23
N LYS A 751 -11.38 -26.43 19.69
CA LYS A 751 -10.82 -26.83 20.98
C LYS A 751 -9.31 -27.11 20.88
N GLN A 752 -8.63 -27.00 22.02
CA GLN A 752 -7.24 -27.40 22.20
C GLN A 752 -7.16 -28.72 22.95
N ASP A 753 -6.49 -29.71 22.36
CA ASP A 753 -6.33 -31.04 22.99
C ASP A 753 -5.45 -30.96 24.26
N GLY A 754 -5.88 -31.62 25.32
CA GLY A 754 -5.13 -31.67 26.58
C GLY A 754 -5.26 -30.46 27.53
N GLN A 755 -5.96 -29.40 27.14
CA GLN A 755 -6.17 -28.22 27.99
C GLN A 755 -6.93 -28.57 29.28
N LEU A 756 -8.01 -29.34 29.15
CA LEU A 756 -8.82 -29.78 30.32
C LEU A 756 -8.08 -30.78 31.21
N ASP A 757 -7.21 -31.62 30.64
CA ASP A 757 -6.33 -32.48 31.45
C ASP A 757 -5.39 -31.63 32.29
N TYR A 758 -4.75 -30.61 31.69
CA TYR A 758 -3.87 -29.69 32.39
C TYR A 758 -4.58 -29.01 33.57
N TYR A 759 -5.80 -28.47 33.34
CA TYR A 759 -6.61 -27.87 34.41
C TYR A 759 -6.98 -28.89 35.51
N THR A 760 -7.31 -30.13 35.11
CA THR A 760 -7.64 -31.17 36.09
C THR A 760 -6.44 -31.51 36.95
N ILE A 761 -5.25 -31.63 36.39
CA ILE A 761 -4.00 -31.86 37.13
C ILE A 761 -3.73 -30.75 38.14
N ILE A 762 -3.84 -29.49 37.72
CA ILE A 762 -3.59 -28.33 38.61
C ILE A 762 -4.61 -28.26 39.74
N LEU A 763 -5.90 -28.52 39.45
CA LEU A 763 -6.97 -28.34 40.43
C LEU A 763 -7.14 -29.54 41.40
N TYR A 764 -6.86 -30.75 40.92
CA TYR A 764 -7.16 -31.98 41.64
C TYR A 764 -5.99 -32.94 41.74
N GLY A 765 -4.85 -32.64 41.14
CA GLY A 765 -3.65 -33.48 41.24
C GLY A 765 -3.49 -34.49 40.11
N GLU A 766 -4.57 -35.00 39.52
CA GLU A 766 -4.56 -36.06 38.53
C GLU A 766 -5.61 -35.79 37.41
N SER A 767 -5.31 -36.14 36.17
CA SER A 767 -6.16 -35.88 35.02
C SER A 767 -7.52 -36.58 35.02
N GLY A 768 -7.66 -37.66 35.78
CA GLY A 768 -8.90 -38.47 35.88
C GLY A 768 -9.88 -38.02 36.95
N GLN A 769 -9.58 -37.03 37.77
CA GLN A 769 -10.38 -36.64 38.93
C GLN A 769 -11.57 -35.73 38.66
N ALA A 770 -11.77 -35.32 37.41
CA ALA A 770 -12.92 -34.52 37.00
C ALA A 770 -13.43 -34.94 35.61
N LYS A 771 -14.75 -34.85 35.42
CA LYS A 771 -15.33 -34.90 34.08
C LYS A 771 -14.97 -33.62 33.32
N LYS A 772 -14.62 -33.74 32.05
CA LYS A 772 -14.16 -32.69 31.18
C LYS A 772 -15.22 -32.42 30.12
N LEU A 773 -15.70 -31.17 30.06
CA LEU A 773 -16.71 -30.73 29.14
C LEU A 773 -16.24 -29.47 28.38
N VAL A 774 -16.56 -29.37 27.12
CA VAL A 774 -16.33 -28.19 26.28
C VAL A 774 -17.68 -27.66 25.85
N PHE A 775 -17.98 -26.42 26.20
CA PHE A 775 -19.16 -25.72 25.70
C PHE A 775 -18.76 -24.81 24.54
N ASN A 776 -19.23 -25.12 23.33
CA ASN A 776 -19.07 -24.25 22.18
C ASN A 776 -20.26 -23.29 22.09
N ALA A 777 -20.03 -22.03 22.46
CA ALA A 777 -21.08 -21.00 22.53
C ALA A 777 -21.66 -20.64 21.14
N TRP A 778 -20.88 -20.76 20.07
CA TRP A 778 -21.35 -20.51 18.71
C TRP A 778 -22.23 -21.65 18.19
N LYS A 779 -21.81 -22.91 18.42
CA LYS A 779 -22.56 -24.09 17.97
C LYS A 779 -23.68 -24.48 18.91
N GLY A 780 -23.69 -23.99 20.14
CA GLY A 780 -24.64 -24.38 21.19
C GLY A 780 -24.56 -25.86 21.59
N LYS A 781 -23.36 -26.46 21.56
CA LYS A 781 -23.13 -27.86 21.86
C LYS A 781 -22.21 -28.01 23.07
N ILE A 782 -22.53 -28.99 23.92
CA ILE A 782 -21.64 -29.47 24.99
C ILE A 782 -21.03 -30.77 24.50
N GLU A 783 -19.73 -30.85 24.48
CA GLU A 783 -18.98 -32.06 24.10
C GLU A 783 -18.24 -32.57 25.34
N ARG A 784 -18.29 -33.90 25.57
CA ARG A 784 -17.53 -34.54 26.61
C ARG A 784 -16.18 -34.97 26.08
N GLU A 785 -15.14 -34.76 26.88
CA GLU A 785 -13.78 -35.16 26.53
C GLU A 785 -13.36 -36.35 27.44
N ASP A 786 -13.64 -37.58 26.97
CA ASP A 786 -13.35 -38.80 27.71
C ASP A 786 -11.88 -39.25 27.58
N LYS A 787 -11.19 -38.79 26.50
CA LYS A 787 -9.80 -39.15 26.26
C LYS A 787 -8.87 -38.39 27.18
N VAL A 788 -7.99 -39.09 27.89
CA VAL A 788 -6.86 -38.49 28.58
C VAL A 788 -5.68 -38.40 27.62
N VAL A 789 -5.26 -37.18 27.31
CA VAL A 789 -4.13 -36.86 26.43
C VAL A 789 -2.89 -36.52 27.23
N LEU A 790 -3.07 -35.89 28.43
CA LEU A 790 -2.02 -35.48 29.32
C LEU A 790 -2.24 -36.06 30.72
N THR A 791 -1.26 -36.84 31.19
CA THR A 791 -1.21 -37.29 32.59
C THR A 791 -0.21 -36.46 33.40
N ARG A 792 -0.28 -36.53 34.74
CA ARG A 792 0.64 -35.80 35.59
C ARG A 792 2.09 -36.23 35.34
N GLU A 793 2.34 -37.53 35.24
CA GLU A 793 3.68 -38.07 34.99
C GLU A 793 4.25 -37.55 33.67
N LYS A 794 3.42 -37.53 32.63
CA LYS A 794 3.83 -37.02 31.31
C LYS A 794 4.12 -35.52 31.35
N LEU A 795 3.33 -34.76 32.12
CA LEU A 795 3.56 -33.33 32.33
C LEU A 795 4.90 -33.10 33.05
N GLU A 796 5.19 -33.86 34.13
CA GLU A 796 6.44 -33.81 34.87
C GLU A 796 7.65 -34.22 34.00
N GLU A 797 7.53 -35.29 33.24
CA GLU A 797 8.56 -35.78 32.31
C GLU A 797 8.91 -34.74 31.25
N ASN A 798 7.90 -34.11 30.62
CA ASN A 798 8.11 -33.09 29.62
C ASN A 798 8.78 -31.83 30.18
N ILE A 799 8.34 -31.38 31.36
CA ILE A 799 8.93 -30.24 32.06
C ILE A 799 10.37 -30.54 32.44
N LYS A 800 10.62 -31.73 33.01
CA LYS A 800 11.96 -32.20 33.35
C LYS A 800 12.87 -32.22 32.10
N SER A 801 12.42 -32.83 31.02
CA SER A 801 13.18 -32.89 29.77
C SER A 801 13.51 -31.49 29.23
N PHE A 802 12.59 -30.55 29.39
CA PHE A 802 12.85 -29.15 29.02
C PHE A 802 13.87 -28.51 29.95
N VAL A 803 13.75 -28.67 31.28
CA VAL A 803 14.67 -28.07 32.24
C VAL A 803 16.06 -28.65 32.10
N ASP A 804 16.21 -29.96 31.96
CA ASP A 804 17.48 -30.67 31.87
C ASP A 804 18.21 -30.42 30.52
N SER A 805 17.48 -29.96 29.48
CA SER A 805 18.09 -29.62 28.20
C SER A 805 18.93 -28.34 28.30
N GLN A 806 20.14 -28.36 27.75
CA GLN A 806 21.02 -27.18 27.70
C GLN A 806 20.69 -26.23 26.52
N GLU A 807 19.80 -26.66 25.61
CA GLU A 807 19.51 -25.92 24.40
C GLU A 807 17.98 -25.84 24.20
N TYR A 808 17.52 -24.75 23.52
CA TYR A 808 16.16 -24.67 23.03
C TYR A 808 16.06 -25.43 21.70
N MET A 809 15.57 -26.66 21.78
CA MET A 809 15.51 -27.56 20.64
C MET A 809 14.46 -27.11 19.58
N ARG A 810 14.78 -27.29 18.32
CA ARG A 810 13.80 -27.15 17.23
C ARG A 810 12.81 -28.31 17.25
N ALA A 811 11.58 -28.07 16.76
CA ALA A 811 10.57 -29.11 16.63
C ALA A 811 11.12 -30.32 15.85
N GLU A 812 10.91 -31.54 16.34
CA GLU A 812 11.34 -32.76 15.64
C GLU A 812 10.65 -32.90 14.27
N LYS A 813 9.34 -32.61 14.24
CA LYS A 813 8.52 -32.71 13.00
C LYS A 813 8.38 -31.34 12.36
N LYS A 814 8.32 -31.29 11.02
CA LYS A 814 8.10 -30.05 10.26
C LYS A 814 6.65 -29.51 10.34
N THR A 815 5.69 -30.32 10.78
CA THR A 815 4.28 -29.93 10.86
C THR A 815 4.04 -28.60 11.62
N PRO A 816 4.65 -28.35 12.80
CA PRO A 816 4.52 -27.08 13.46
C PRO A 816 5.12 -25.91 12.70
N CYS A 817 6.10 -26.17 11.81
CA CYS A 817 6.81 -25.12 11.09
C CYS A 817 5.99 -24.48 9.96
N THR A 818 4.98 -25.17 9.43
CA THR A 818 4.14 -24.66 8.33
C THR A 818 3.36 -23.39 8.69
N THR A 819 3.03 -23.24 9.97
CA THR A 819 2.32 -22.06 10.51
C THR A 819 3.14 -21.29 11.53
N CYS A 820 4.43 -21.62 11.67
CA CYS A 820 5.30 -20.97 12.64
C CYS A 820 5.65 -19.55 12.23
N GLU A 821 5.50 -18.63 13.14
CA GLU A 821 5.76 -17.22 12.95
C GLU A 821 7.27 -16.91 12.92
N TYR A 822 8.05 -17.74 13.60
CA TYR A 822 9.50 -17.58 13.76
C TYR A 822 10.32 -18.38 12.75
N TYR A 823 9.69 -18.94 11.71
CA TYR A 823 10.39 -19.82 10.76
C TYR A 823 11.57 -19.14 10.04
N ASN A 824 11.49 -17.84 9.80
CA ASN A 824 12.57 -17.07 9.19
C ASN A 824 13.78 -16.89 10.14
N ILE A 825 13.49 -16.74 11.44
CA ILE A 825 14.53 -16.53 12.47
C ILE A 825 15.21 -17.83 12.83
N CYS A 826 14.43 -18.92 12.97
CA CYS A 826 14.98 -20.22 13.31
C CYS A 826 15.82 -20.89 12.20
N GLY A 827 15.83 -20.34 10.98
CA GLY A 827 16.64 -20.82 9.86
C GLY A 827 16.22 -22.16 9.26
N ARG A 828 15.10 -22.77 9.71
CA ARG A 828 14.65 -24.09 9.18
C ARG A 828 13.97 -23.99 7.81
N GLY A 829 13.37 -22.83 7.50
CA GLY A 829 12.64 -22.58 6.26
C GLY A 829 11.28 -23.29 6.18
N ARG A 830 10.44 -22.80 5.26
CA ARG A 830 9.20 -23.48 4.85
C ARG A 830 9.53 -24.30 3.61
N GLU A 831 9.84 -25.56 3.70
CA GLU A 831 9.90 -26.48 2.59
C GLU A 831 8.58 -27.28 2.49
#